data_bf6ef7c367ae7d09e290383065d2031d
#
_entry.id   bf6ef7c367ae7d09e290383065d2031d
#
_cell.length_a   1.000
_cell.length_b   1.000
_cell.length_c   1.000
_cell.angle_alpha   90.00
_cell.angle_beta   90.00
_cell.angle_gamma   90.00
#
_symmetry.space_group_name_H-M   'P 1'
#
loop_
_entity.id
_entity.type
_entity.pdbx_description
1 polymer ?
#
loop_
_entity_poly.entity_id
_entity_poly.type
_entity_poly.pdbx_seq_one_letter_code
_entity_poly.pdbx_strand_id
1 'polypeptide(L)'
;MLFSLCAVVSACSDENDKGTSTATLEIVEEFVDFKENGESQTIVITTNQAEWSATVESNGKGWCRILPDINPGNHKLTISVTPNTGKEQRSTIITVKAAELSEKITVRQLGTDKGILLSPMMKTFTAEGGKIEFTVTANVEFEIIPTVDWITLPVTTRTAEYVTTDHTYFIQRNKGEKRTGTITVKDKASDLFSELIISQEALGGYESGESNIQGDLLVPVSTGSAVNSLGKVSQLGSSGFHRTYDGSKETGYHSNTSEDAFPNNWPLTLTFEFTEQPRIDYCVCHSASSNILKKAEIFVSTEAEPEYTKLMDVDLSGSTVALIKFPNPIINPKGIKFEVTESSGKYLVIKEMEFYRQNPDNYDPLNLFTDITCSELKPGVTEKDIDACPDPLFRNVAFYLSINKYPRDFRIQEYKAYPHPELFRKENKTSAEHDLLDNPTGIFVNKGKEVVVLVGDSHGYQLSARILNLNVPGGDGFSNNYSYPLSEGINRFMADTDGLVYIYYHTPEYRNALPIKIHIPSGQVNGYFDSGKHQPSDWNRLLNAAVGPHFDVLGEKAHLIFPVDKFKANTPDGKALIDAYDRLVLLEQQFMGLEKYDRMDPNHVCFSVMYNDSYMYSAANHTGYVASTMNMMCDISQFIQSIWGPAHEVGHSNQTKPGLCWHGMGEVTNNIHSLYVQTSFGNPSRLLDLYNGKTYTIYEKGLSAFFTQRRPHVVKDDKVDELNQLIPFWQLYLYTKAMGNEDFYKDLYELVRTRSDKATPGESQLEFTVLACEAAQLDLTKFFTRWGFFEPVDIIKNDYGEKQFVVTEEMVDDTQKRIAAFGFSQPTKVVEYITDVNIDCYTGNSGIIKGTAQREGQKIIMINWRNVA
;
A
#
# COMPACT_ATOMS: atom_id res chain seq x y z
N MET A 1 -6.09 30.95 -29.10
CA MET A 1 -5.23 30.44 -30.17
C MET A 1 -4.83 29.05 -29.79
N LEU A 2 -5.13 28.06 -30.66
CA LEU A 2 -5.08 26.64 -30.36
C LEU A 2 -3.63 26.17 -30.15
N PHE A 3 -3.37 25.55 -29.02
CA PHE A 3 -2.19 24.73 -28.81
C PHE A 3 -2.49 23.31 -29.29
N SER A 4 -1.69 22.81 -30.21
CA SER A 4 -1.71 21.41 -30.64
C SER A 4 -0.89 20.58 -29.66
N LEU A 5 -1.58 19.74 -28.91
CA LEU A 5 -0.99 18.78 -27.97
C LEU A 5 -0.81 17.47 -28.76
N CYS A 6 0.41 17.06 -29.05
CA CYS A 6 0.69 15.72 -29.58
C CYS A 6 0.60 14.70 -28.45
N ALA A 7 -0.49 13.95 -28.42
CA ALA A 7 -0.62 12.76 -27.59
C ALA A 7 -0.03 11.57 -28.35
N VAL A 8 1.01 10.95 -27.80
CA VAL A 8 1.51 9.65 -28.26
C VAL A 8 0.61 8.57 -27.65
N VAL A 9 -0.22 7.96 -28.49
CA VAL A 9 -0.98 6.76 -28.14
C VAL A 9 -0.16 5.56 -28.59
N SER A 10 0.35 4.79 -27.63
CA SER A 10 0.92 3.46 -27.89
C SER A 10 -0.22 2.45 -27.95
N ALA A 11 -0.49 1.90 -29.12
CA ALA A 11 -1.40 0.78 -29.29
C ALA A 11 -0.60 -0.49 -29.56
N CYS A 12 -0.95 -1.57 -28.89
CA CYS A 12 -0.42 -2.92 -29.12
C CYS A 12 -0.70 -3.39 -30.54
N SER A 13 0.31 -3.99 -31.19
CA SER A 13 0.28 -4.50 -32.52
C SER A 13 -0.22 -5.94 -32.55
N ASP A 14 -1.24 -6.21 -33.39
CA ASP A 14 -1.42 -7.49 -34.03
C ASP A 14 -0.57 -7.53 -35.32
N GLU A 15 0.12 -8.63 -35.55
CA GLU A 15 0.92 -8.87 -36.74
C GLU A 15 0.03 -8.94 -37.97
N ASN A 16 0.18 -7.99 -38.86
CA ASN A 16 0.01 -7.95 -40.29
C ASN A 16 -0.55 -6.59 -40.74
N ASP A 17 0.30 -5.54 -40.72
CA ASP A 17 0.07 -4.39 -41.60
C ASP A 17 1.40 -3.83 -42.08
N LYS A 18 1.50 -3.67 -43.40
CA LYS A 18 2.65 -3.05 -44.02
C LYS A 18 2.72 -1.59 -43.60
N GLY A 19 3.71 -1.27 -42.76
CA GLY A 19 3.89 0.06 -42.18
C GLY A 19 3.96 1.16 -43.22
N THR A 20 2.94 1.98 -43.28
CA THR A 20 3.01 3.35 -43.79
C THR A 20 3.65 4.19 -42.67
N SER A 21 4.94 4.50 -42.80
CA SER A 21 5.58 5.46 -41.88
C SER A 21 4.86 6.81 -42.04
N THR A 22 4.40 7.37 -40.92
CA THR A 22 3.78 8.70 -40.89
C THR A 22 4.75 9.73 -41.50
N ALA A 23 4.27 10.58 -42.39
CA ALA A 23 5.10 11.60 -43.01
C ALA A 23 5.68 12.55 -41.93
N THR A 24 6.94 12.91 -42.07
CA THR A 24 7.61 13.90 -41.19
C THR A 24 8.18 15.04 -42.02
N LEU A 25 8.14 16.25 -41.50
CA LEU A 25 8.79 17.43 -42.02
C LEU A 25 9.20 18.33 -40.86
N GLU A 26 10.49 18.61 -40.75
CA GLU A 26 11.05 19.46 -39.73
C GLU A 26 12.10 20.39 -40.35
N ILE A 27 12.04 21.68 -39.99
CA ILE A 27 12.97 22.72 -40.38
C ILE A 27 13.38 23.45 -39.13
N VAL A 28 14.66 23.47 -38.82
CA VAL A 28 15.20 24.10 -37.63
C VAL A 28 15.21 25.63 -37.73
N GLU A 29 15.48 26.14 -38.92
CA GLU A 29 15.62 27.56 -39.19
C GLU A 29 14.25 28.21 -39.55
N GLU A 30 13.63 28.87 -38.57
CA GLU A 30 12.40 29.66 -38.79
C GLU A 30 12.69 30.96 -39.58
N PHE A 31 13.92 31.51 -39.45
CA PHE A 31 14.39 32.71 -40.11
C PHE A 31 15.71 32.45 -40.80
N VAL A 32 15.87 33.01 -42.00
CA VAL A 32 17.13 33.07 -42.74
C VAL A 32 17.44 34.54 -43.08
N ASP A 33 18.49 35.06 -42.51
CA ASP A 33 18.81 36.47 -42.49
C ASP A 33 19.98 36.81 -43.41
N PHE A 34 19.86 37.84 -44.20
CA PHE A 34 20.84 38.31 -45.15
C PHE A 34 21.22 39.77 -44.94
N LYS A 35 22.49 40.09 -45.29
CA LYS A 35 22.92 41.49 -45.44
C LYS A 35 22.38 42.13 -46.72
N GLU A 36 22.55 43.43 -46.87
CA GLU A 36 22.09 44.19 -48.00
C GLU A 36 22.78 43.78 -49.32
N ASN A 37 24.00 43.30 -49.32
CA ASN A 37 24.80 43.02 -50.51
C ASN A 37 24.38 41.81 -51.37
N GLY A 38 23.49 41.00 -50.85
CA GLY A 38 23.06 39.76 -51.55
C GLY A 38 24.03 38.62 -51.29
N GLU A 39 23.47 37.50 -50.90
CA GLU A 39 24.20 36.33 -50.41
C GLU A 39 23.41 35.03 -50.71
N SER A 40 24.04 33.89 -50.41
CA SER A 40 23.38 32.59 -50.51
C SER A 40 23.65 31.80 -49.23
N GLN A 41 22.63 31.21 -48.66
CA GLN A 41 22.71 30.30 -47.52
C GLN A 41 22.02 28.96 -47.86
N THR A 42 22.50 27.87 -47.25
CA THR A 42 21.91 26.55 -47.46
C THR A 42 21.45 26.01 -46.12
N ILE A 43 20.17 25.65 -46.05
CA ILE A 43 19.56 25.04 -44.87
C ILE A 43 19.24 23.56 -45.10
N VAL A 44 19.04 22.79 -44.00
CA VAL A 44 18.72 21.38 -44.06
C VAL A 44 17.21 21.19 -43.87
N ILE A 45 16.58 20.39 -44.72
CA ILE A 45 15.20 19.97 -44.58
C ILE A 45 15.17 18.52 -44.08
N THR A 46 14.60 18.27 -42.89
CA THR A 46 14.48 16.94 -42.35
C THR A 46 13.12 16.36 -42.70
N THR A 47 13.09 15.33 -43.54
CA THR A 47 11.85 14.64 -43.91
C THR A 47 12.12 13.17 -44.26
N ASN A 48 11.14 12.30 -44.00
CA ASN A 48 11.14 10.90 -44.43
C ASN A 48 10.46 10.71 -45.79
N GLN A 49 10.04 11.81 -46.47
CA GLN A 49 9.41 11.77 -47.76
C GLN A 49 10.45 11.88 -48.88
N ALA A 50 10.34 11.04 -49.91
CA ALA A 50 11.24 11.07 -51.05
C ALA A 50 11.06 12.33 -51.90
N GLU A 51 9.88 12.93 -51.90
CA GLU A 51 9.55 14.14 -52.66
C GLU A 51 9.13 15.25 -51.69
N TRP A 52 9.72 16.42 -51.86
CA TRP A 52 9.36 17.65 -51.20
C TRP A 52 9.48 18.85 -52.16
N SER A 53 8.86 19.96 -51.84
CA SER A 53 8.89 21.15 -52.67
C SER A 53 9.01 22.41 -51.80
N ALA A 54 9.57 23.47 -52.40
CA ALA A 54 9.62 24.78 -51.76
C ALA A 54 9.12 25.85 -52.69
N THR A 55 8.41 26.84 -52.16
CA THR A 55 7.86 27.96 -52.99
C THR A 55 8.04 29.29 -52.25
N VAL A 56 8.48 30.31 -52.97
CA VAL A 56 8.61 31.70 -52.47
C VAL A 56 7.30 32.44 -52.71
N GLU A 57 6.85 33.19 -51.72
CA GLU A 57 5.68 34.08 -51.83
C GLU A 57 5.86 35.12 -52.92
N SER A 58 4.74 35.69 -53.42
CA SER A 58 4.74 36.64 -54.59
C SER A 58 5.62 37.85 -54.38
N ASN A 59 5.68 38.39 -53.13
CA ASN A 59 6.49 39.57 -52.79
C ASN A 59 8.00 39.28 -52.80
N GLY A 60 8.42 38.03 -52.76
CA GLY A 60 9.81 37.60 -52.79
C GLY A 60 10.36 37.22 -54.16
N LYS A 61 9.48 36.88 -55.12
CA LYS A 61 9.90 36.28 -56.43
C LYS A 61 10.88 37.14 -57.26
N GLY A 62 10.93 38.43 -57.00
CA GLY A 62 11.84 39.33 -57.74
C GLY A 62 13.26 39.40 -57.15
N TRP A 63 13.46 38.94 -55.90
CA TRP A 63 14.73 39.14 -55.21
C TRP A 63 15.23 37.96 -54.42
N CYS A 64 14.36 36.98 -54.10
CA CYS A 64 14.69 35.75 -53.40
C CYS A 64 14.51 34.56 -54.38
N ARG A 65 15.55 33.79 -54.55
CA ARG A 65 15.57 32.54 -55.35
C ARG A 65 15.88 31.37 -54.48
N ILE A 66 15.28 30.23 -54.75
CA ILE A 66 15.48 28.98 -54.06
C ILE A 66 15.94 27.91 -55.06
N LEU A 67 16.83 27.03 -54.55
CA LEU A 67 17.30 25.87 -55.29
C LEU A 67 17.24 24.66 -54.33
N PRO A 68 16.17 23.84 -54.39
CA PRO A 68 16.09 22.62 -53.62
C PRO A 68 17.01 21.54 -54.19
N ASP A 69 17.81 20.90 -53.31
CA ASP A 69 18.53 19.66 -53.65
C ASP A 69 17.65 18.48 -53.23
N ILE A 70 17.02 17.89 -54.24
CA ILE A 70 16.05 16.80 -54.10
C ILE A 70 16.69 15.41 -54.31
N ASN A 71 18.01 15.30 -54.38
CA ASN A 71 18.67 14.01 -54.49
C ASN A 71 18.35 13.15 -53.28
N PRO A 72 18.06 11.85 -53.45
CA PRO A 72 17.73 10.97 -52.30
C PRO A 72 18.77 11.02 -51.19
N GLY A 73 18.34 11.36 -50.00
CA GLY A 73 19.19 11.48 -48.80
C GLY A 73 19.89 12.82 -48.62
N ASN A 74 19.71 13.81 -49.52
CA ASN A 74 20.35 15.13 -49.47
C ASN A 74 19.32 16.28 -49.45
N HIS A 75 18.49 16.32 -48.44
CA HIS A 75 17.39 17.31 -48.38
C HIS A 75 17.94 18.68 -47.92
N LYS A 76 18.43 19.48 -48.89
CA LYS A 76 18.94 20.82 -48.68
C LYS A 76 18.20 21.85 -49.53
N LEU A 77 18.02 23.04 -48.97
CA LEU A 77 17.44 24.16 -49.67
C LEU A 77 18.45 25.32 -49.69
N THR A 78 18.97 25.66 -50.90
CA THR A 78 19.79 26.85 -51.06
C THR A 78 18.88 28.06 -51.34
N ILE A 79 19.01 29.08 -50.52
CA ILE A 79 18.29 30.35 -50.62
C ILE A 79 19.29 31.44 -51.04
N SER A 80 19.02 32.14 -52.12
CA SER A 80 19.88 33.21 -52.65
C SER A 80 19.08 34.51 -52.77
N VAL A 81 19.62 35.63 -52.34
CA VAL A 81 18.97 36.94 -52.42
C VAL A 81 19.82 37.89 -53.28
N THR A 82 19.16 38.72 -54.09
CA THR A 82 19.83 39.81 -54.84
C THR A 82 20.10 40.99 -53.89
N PRO A 83 21.09 41.90 -54.22
CA PRO A 83 21.30 43.06 -53.39
C PRO A 83 20.03 43.87 -53.15
N ASN A 84 19.85 44.33 -51.90
CA ASN A 84 18.81 45.27 -51.53
C ASN A 84 19.39 46.71 -51.49
N THR A 85 19.17 47.48 -52.56
CA THR A 85 19.59 48.86 -52.68
C THR A 85 18.58 49.84 -52.06
N GLY A 86 17.46 49.33 -51.54
CA GLY A 86 16.48 50.14 -50.81
C GLY A 86 17.00 50.46 -49.38
N LYS A 87 16.42 51.50 -48.76
CA LYS A 87 16.77 51.89 -47.41
C LYS A 87 16.33 50.89 -46.38
N GLU A 88 15.10 50.40 -46.54
CA GLU A 88 14.45 49.54 -45.56
C GLU A 88 14.76 48.05 -45.77
N GLN A 89 14.69 47.28 -44.69
CA GLN A 89 14.70 45.84 -44.77
C GLN A 89 13.53 45.30 -45.58
N ARG A 90 13.71 44.12 -46.20
CA ARG A 90 12.64 43.42 -46.89
C ARG A 90 12.54 41.97 -46.42
N SER A 91 11.35 41.39 -46.51
CA SER A 91 11.11 40.00 -46.12
C SER A 91 10.15 39.28 -47.06
N THR A 92 10.28 37.94 -47.08
CA THR A 92 9.35 37.04 -47.79
C THR A 92 9.29 35.75 -47.06
N ILE A 93 8.27 34.94 -47.39
CA ILE A 93 8.09 33.60 -46.83
C ILE A 93 8.38 32.57 -47.91
N ILE A 94 9.13 31.53 -47.54
CA ILE A 94 9.26 30.27 -48.27
C ILE A 94 8.38 29.24 -47.60
N THR A 95 7.50 28.62 -48.35
CA THR A 95 6.69 27.47 -47.88
C THR A 95 7.32 26.19 -48.40
N VAL A 96 7.70 25.31 -47.50
CA VAL A 96 8.22 23.97 -47.79
C VAL A 96 7.09 22.96 -47.53
N LYS A 97 6.91 22.01 -48.43
CA LYS A 97 5.88 20.96 -48.33
C LYS A 97 6.47 19.60 -48.59
N ALA A 98 6.06 18.62 -47.74
CA ALA A 98 6.35 17.21 -47.93
C ALA A 98 5.09 16.41 -47.60
N ALA A 99 4.53 15.69 -48.55
CA ALA A 99 3.19 15.11 -48.48
C ALA A 99 2.15 16.17 -48.06
N GLU A 100 1.36 15.94 -47.01
CA GLU A 100 0.35 16.89 -46.52
C GLU A 100 0.92 17.89 -45.50
N LEU A 101 2.21 17.77 -45.13
CA LEU A 101 2.87 18.63 -44.16
C LEU A 101 3.40 19.91 -44.83
N SER A 102 3.40 21.02 -44.11
CA SER A 102 3.85 22.32 -44.62
C SER A 102 4.49 23.14 -43.50
N GLU A 103 5.74 23.58 -43.74
CA GLU A 103 6.51 24.46 -42.87
C GLU A 103 6.84 25.77 -43.55
N LYS A 104 7.09 26.82 -42.80
CA LYS A 104 7.36 28.17 -43.30
C LYS A 104 8.68 28.69 -42.79
N ILE A 105 9.48 29.25 -43.71
CA ILE A 105 10.74 29.95 -43.42
C ILE A 105 10.57 31.41 -43.77
N THR A 106 10.88 32.30 -42.89
CA THR A 106 10.89 33.75 -43.13
C THR A 106 12.29 34.17 -43.56
N VAL A 107 12.42 34.63 -44.84
CA VAL A 107 13.66 35.23 -45.33
C VAL A 107 13.61 36.72 -45.11
N ARG A 108 14.62 37.28 -44.40
CA ARG A 108 14.76 38.69 -44.12
C ARG A 108 16.08 39.18 -44.69
N GLN A 109 16.05 40.38 -45.31
CA GLN A 109 17.28 41.02 -45.80
C GLN A 109 17.34 42.48 -45.41
N LEU A 110 18.47 42.89 -44.82
CA LEU A 110 18.74 44.31 -44.48
C LEU A 110 18.69 45.20 -45.74
N GLY A 111 18.33 46.44 -45.53
CA GLY A 111 18.54 47.54 -46.50
C GLY A 111 19.82 48.31 -46.22
N THR A 112 19.97 49.45 -46.85
CA THR A 112 21.15 50.32 -46.70
C THR A 112 21.11 51.17 -45.42
N ASP A 113 19.94 51.32 -44.80
CA ASP A 113 19.84 51.89 -43.44
C ASP A 113 20.35 50.91 -42.40
N LYS A 114 20.75 51.46 -41.23
CA LYS A 114 21.24 50.68 -40.09
C LYS A 114 20.23 49.63 -39.68
N GLY A 115 20.68 48.40 -39.51
CA GLY A 115 19.81 47.28 -39.07
C GLY A 115 20.55 46.18 -38.33
N ILE A 116 19.81 45.50 -37.41
CA ILE A 116 20.24 44.34 -36.66
C ILE A 116 19.13 43.30 -36.71
N LEU A 117 19.43 42.11 -37.18
CA LEU A 117 18.53 40.94 -37.23
C LEU A 117 19.06 39.87 -36.31
N LEU A 118 18.19 39.19 -35.58
CA LEU A 118 18.49 38.07 -34.72
C LEU A 118 17.74 36.81 -35.16
N SER A 119 18.40 35.69 -35.11
CA SER A 119 17.81 34.37 -35.37
C SER A 119 18.31 33.34 -34.35
N PRO A 120 17.41 32.73 -33.56
CA PRO A 120 15.97 33.05 -33.42
C PRO A 120 15.70 34.35 -32.66
N MET A 121 14.50 34.88 -32.72
CA MET A 121 14.07 36.02 -31.93
C MET A 121 13.43 35.67 -30.59
N MET A 122 13.05 34.40 -30.42
CA MET A 122 12.48 33.89 -29.20
C MET A 122 12.90 32.41 -29.01
N LYS A 123 13.18 32.03 -27.74
CA LYS A 123 13.46 30.64 -27.37
C LYS A 123 12.86 30.32 -26.01
N THR A 124 12.18 29.18 -25.94
CA THR A 124 11.65 28.67 -24.65
C THR A 124 12.54 27.54 -24.14
N PHE A 125 12.82 27.56 -22.84
CA PHE A 125 13.56 26.55 -22.11
C PHE A 125 12.68 25.90 -21.04
N THR A 126 12.98 24.66 -20.74
CA THR A 126 12.50 24.02 -19.52
C THR A 126 13.18 24.68 -18.30
N ALA A 127 12.74 24.32 -17.08
CA ALA A 127 13.39 24.82 -15.86
C ALA A 127 14.90 24.49 -15.79
N GLU A 128 15.34 23.41 -16.42
CA GLU A 128 16.75 22.98 -16.43
C GLU A 128 17.69 24.00 -17.11
N GLY A 129 17.15 24.83 -18.01
CA GLY A 129 17.96 25.76 -18.78
C GLY A 129 18.77 25.08 -19.88
N GLY A 130 20.00 25.55 -20.07
CA GLY A 130 20.89 24.95 -21.06
C GLY A 130 21.54 25.96 -21.99
N LYS A 131 22.14 25.47 -23.06
CA LYS A 131 22.84 26.29 -24.07
C LYS A 131 21.85 26.93 -25.05
N ILE A 132 22.01 28.21 -25.32
CA ILE A 132 21.37 28.92 -26.42
C ILE A 132 22.40 29.37 -27.44
N GLU A 133 22.15 29.08 -28.70
CA GLU A 133 22.90 29.57 -29.84
C GLU A 133 21.97 30.46 -30.66
N PHE A 134 22.51 31.63 -31.11
CA PHE A 134 21.78 32.55 -31.95
C PHE A 134 22.74 33.30 -32.85
N THR A 135 22.26 33.70 -33.99
CA THR A 135 23.01 34.42 -35.03
C THR A 135 22.61 35.90 -35.05
N VAL A 136 23.61 36.76 -35.14
CA VAL A 136 23.41 38.21 -35.37
C VAL A 136 23.83 38.58 -36.78
N THR A 137 22.91 39.13 -37.56
CA THR A 137 23.18 39.73 -38.88
C THR A 137 22.99 41.24 -38.79
N ALA A 138 24.08 42.00 -38.91
CA ALA A 138 24.04 43.44 -38.77
C ALA A 138 24.94 44.15 -39.78
N ASN A 139 24.58 45.38 -40.12
CA ASN A 139 25.43 46.28 -40.91
C ASN A 139 25.98 47.44 -40.07
N VAL A 140 25.99 47.29 -38.77
CA VAL A 140 26.51 48.19 -37.74
C VAL A 140 27.40 47.47 -36.74
N GLU A 141 28.27 48.20 -36.04
CA GLU A 141 28.97 47.62 -34.87
C GLU A 141 28.01 47.52 -33.71
N PHE A 142 27.96 46.36 -33.06
CA PHE A 142 27.03 46.11 -31.98
C PHE A 142 27.72 45.60 -30.73
N GLU A 143 27.00 45.66 -29.62
CA GLU A 143 27.30 44.99 -28.36
C GLU A 143 26.09 44.09 -27.96
N ILE A 144 26.38 43.02 -27.20
CA ILE A 144 25.38 42.06 -26.75
C ILE A 144 25.28 42.16 -25.21
N ILE A 145 24.08 42.44 -24.73
CA ILE A 145 23.80 42.74 -23.33
C ILE A 145 22.69 41.85 -22.85
N PRO A 146 22.98 40.79 -22.02
CA PRO A 146 21.96 40.11 -21.27
C PRO A 146 21.29 41.06 -20.26
N THR A 147 19.96 41.05 -20.18
CA THR A 147 19.22 41.95 -19.28
C THR A 147 19.02 41.37 -17.87
N VAL A 148 19.41 40.11 -17.67
CA VAL A 148 19.23 39.36 -16.43
C VAL A 148 20.49 38.51 -16.13
N ASP A 149 20.75 38.29 -14.86
CA ASP A 149 21.94 37.60 -14.37
C ASP A 149 21.97 36.07 -14.61
N TRP A 150 20.83 35.47 -14.87
CA TRP A 150 20.70 34.06 -15.17
C TRP A 150 20.94 33.67 -16.66
N ILE A 151 21.25 34.65 -17.50
CA ILE A 151 21.75 34.49 -18.86
C ILE A 151 23.24 34.83 -18.87
N THR A 152 24.09 33.84 -18.99
CA THR A 152 25.54 34.00 -18.79
C THR A 152 26.35 33.61 -20.02
N LEU A 153 27.54 34.25 -20.15
CA LEU A 153 28.52 33.81 -21.16
C LEU A 153 29.17 32.49 -20.79
N PRO A 154 29.51 31.63 -21.76
CA PRO A 154 30.39 30.48 -21.52
C PRO A 154 31.76 30.94 -21.03
N VAL A 155 32.43 30.18 -20.17
CA VAL A 155 33.68 30.51 -19.49
C VAL A 155 34.87 30.74 -20.44
N THR A 156 34.71 30.49 -21.75
CA THR A 156 35.71 30.78 -22.79
C THR A 156 35.06 31.21 -24.08
N THR A 157 35.24 32.51 -24.50
CA THR A 157 35.29 32.86 -25.94
C THR A 157 36.02 34.17 -26.19
N ARG A 158 36.84 34.16 -27.24
CA ARG A 158 37.39 35.36 -27.85
C ARG A 158 36.56 35.78 -29.05
N THR A 159 36.37 37.08 -29.19
CA THR A 159 35.75 37.74 -30.33
C THR A 159 36.67 37.87 -31.52
N ALA A 160 36.13 37.75 -32.73
CA ALA A 160 36.76 38.21 -34.00
C ALA A 160 35.72 38.72 -34.97
N GLU A 161 36.06 39.87 -35.50
CA GLU A 161 35.72 40.64 -36.71
C GLU A 161 34.48 40.25 -37.55
N TYR A 162 33.67 41.30 -37.86
CA TYR A 162 32.78 41.57 -38.97
C TYR A 162 32.34 40.42 -39.90
N VAL A 163 31.31 39.71 -39.54
CA VAL A 163 30.52 38.82 -40.38
C VAL A 163 29.25 38.45 -39.61
N THR A 164 28.23 37.85 -40.24
CA THR A 164 27.18 37.13 -39.51
C THR A 164 27.88 36.32 -38.41
N THR A 165 27.54 36.59 -37.14
CA THR A 165 28.29 36.00 -36.03
C THR A 165 27.35 35.14 -35.18
N ASP A 166 27.83 33.93 -34.91
CA ASP A 166 27.15 32.99 -34.01
C ASP A 166 27.59 33.28 -32.57
N HIS A 167 26.62 33.35 -31.68
CA HIS A 167 26.80 33.62 -30.28
C HIS A 167 26.21 32.52 -29.42
N THR A 168 26.89 32.21 -28.32
CA THR A 168 26.49 31.16 -27.37
C THR A 168 26.36 31.78 -25.99
N TYR A 169 25.24 31.48 -25.33
CA TYR A 169 25.02 31.82 -23.91
C TYR A 169 24.50 30.60 -23.18
N PHE A 170 24.56 30.68 -21.84
CA PHE A 170 23.99 29.67 -20.96
C PHE A 170 22.83 30.23 -20.15
N ILE A 171 21.72 29.51 -20.16
CA ILE A 171 20.54 29.76 -19.36
C ILE A 171 20.65 28.93 -18.11
N GLN A 172 20.81 29.58 -16.96
CA GLN A 172 20.90 28.90 -15.67
C GLN A 172 19.57 28.24 -15.29
N ARG A 173 19.65 27.13 -14.52
CA ARG A 173 18.45 26.41 -14.00
C ARG A 173 17.52 27.37 -13.28
N ASN A 174 16.21 27.29 -13.59
CA ASN A 174 15.17 28.06 -12.87
C ASN A 174 14.80 27.29 -11.59
N LYS A 175 14.88 27.99 -10.45
CA LYS A 175 14.54 27.42 -9.13
C LYS A 175 13.17 27.94 -8.61
N GLY A 176 12.41 28.63 -9.45
CA GLY A 176 11.19 29.34 -9.07
C GLY A 176 10.09 29.25 -10.12
N GLU A 177 9.31 30.33 -10.17
CA GLU A 177 8.24 30.52 -11.12
C GLU A 177 8.75 30.74 -12.55
N LYS A 178 7.86 30.61 -13.54
CA LYS A 178 8.15 30.92 -14.94
C LYS A 178 8.74 32.34 -15.05
N ARG A 179 9.86 32.46 -15.78
CA ARG A 179 10.57 33.72 -15.91
C ARG A 179 10.89 34.04 -17.38
N THR A 180 11.06 35.32 -17.67
CA THR A 180 11.42 35.80 -18.99
C THR A 180 12.60 36.77 -18.85
N GLY A 181 13.54 36.70 -19.76
CA GLY A 181 14.67 37.62 -19.88
C GLY A 181 14.96 37.88 -21.36
N THR A 182 15.81 38.86 -21.63
CA THR A 182 16.18 39.20 -23.00
C THR A 182 17.72 39.27 -23.14
N ILE A 183 18.17 38.98 -24.34
CA ILE A 183 19.51 39.37 -24.78
C ILE A 183 19.31 40.49 -25.78
N THR A 184 19.75 41.68 -25.41
CA THR A 184 19.68 42.89 -26.26
C THR A 184 20.94 43.00 -27.08
N VAL A 185 20.82 43.12 -28.39
CA VAL A 185 21.90 43.42 -29.33
C VAL A 185 21.72 44.87 -29.78
N LYS A 186 22.62 45.75 -29.35
CA LYS A 186 22.51 47.21 -29.53
C LYS A 186 23.63 47.78 -30.39
N ASP A 187 23.32 48.72 -31.34
CA ASP A 187 24.31 49.51 -32.06
C ASP A 187 25.13 50.39 -31.08
N LYS A 188 26.45 50.29 -31.19
CA LYS A 188 27.36 51.09 -30.34
C LYS A 188 27.26 52.60 -30.59
N ALA A 189 26.73 53.03 -31.73
CA ALA A 189 26.71 54.41 -32.16
C ALA A 189 25.32 55.05 -32.22
N SER A 190 24.26 54.32 -31.92
CA SER A 190 22.88 54.80 -31.92
C SER A 190 22.00 54.00 -30.95
N ASP A 191 20.71 54.43 -30.87
CA ASP A 191 19.73 53.73 -30.05
C ASP A 191 19.07 52.52 -30.74
N LEU A 192 19.58 52.11 -31.91
CA LEU A 192 19.07 50.96 -32.62
C LEU A 192 19.42 49.68 -31.83
N PHE A 193 18.43 48.84 -31.59
CA PHE A 193 18.62 47.53 -30.96
C PHE A 193 17.65 46.47 -31.50
N SER A 194 17.95 45.22 -31.22
CA SER A 194 17.08 44.06 -31.41
C SER A 194 17.19 43.16 -30.23
N GLU A 195 16.13 42.43 -29.93
CA GLU A 195 16.05 41.59 -28.72
C GLU A 195 15.76 40.13 -29.07
N LEU A 196 16.49 39.20 -28.41
CA LEU A 196 16.16 37.79 -28.32
C LEU A 196 15.45 37.56 -26.99
N ILE A 197 14.19 37.14 -27.05
CA ILE A 197 13.38 36.86 -25.89
C ILE A 197 13.61 35.42 -25.44
N ILE A 198 13.96 35.22 -24.18
CA ILE A 198 14.14 33.90 -23.55
C ILE A 198 13.06 33.74 -22.53
N SER A 199 12.19 32.73 -22.75
CA SER A 199 11.20 32.28 -21.78
C SER A 199 11.70 31.00 -21.13
N GLN A 200 11.62 30.91 -19.82
CA GLN A 200 11.99 29.71 -19.09
C GLN A 200 10.86 29.26 -18.17
N GLU A 201 10.45 27.99 -18.31
CA GLU A 201 9.36 27.42 -17.53
C GLU A 201 9.68 27.40 -16.03
N ALA A 202 8.62 27.38 -15.22
CA ALA A 202 8.74 27.23 -13.78
C ALA A 202 9.36 25.87 -13.44
N LEU A 203 10.07 25.79 -12.29
CA LEU A 203 10.48 24.51 -11.74
C LEU A 203 9.22 23.71 -11.38
N GLY A 204 9.08 22.53 -11.95
CA GLY A 204 8.03 21.58 -11.62
C GLY A 204 8.11 21.06 -10.19
N GLY A 205 7.12 20.27 -9.79
CA GLY A 205 7.22 19.48 -8.56
C GLY A 205 8.34 18.43 -8.66
N TYR A 206 8.73 17.88 -7.51
CA TYR A 206 9.73 16.81 -7.47
C TYR A 206 9.24 15.59 -8.26
N GLU A 207 10.08 15.13 -9.17
CA GLU A 207 9.98 13.84 -9.83
C GLU A 207 11.29 13.07 -9.58
N SER A 208 11.20 11.79 -9.24
CA SER A 208 12.38 11.00 -8.89
C SER A 208 13.42 10.93 -10.02
N GLY A 209 12.95 10.92 -11.27
CA GLY A 209 13.78 10.55 -12.41
C GLY A 209 14.05 9.05 -12.44
N GLU A 210 14.78 8.60 -13.44
CA GLU A 210 15.25 7.21 -13.51
C GLU A 210 16.55 7.09 -12.69
N SER A 211 16.72 5.97 -11.96
CA SER A 211 17.97 5.71 -11.27
C SER A 211 18.94 4.96 -12.17
N ASN A 212 20.24 5.17 -11.95
CA ASN A 212 21.30 4.38 -12.56
C ASN A 212 21.77 3.24 -11.62
N ILE A 213 21.02 2.99 -10.54
CA ILE A 213 21.36 1.95 -9.58
C ILE A 213 21.32 0.60 -10.30
N GLN A 214 22.44 -0.09 -10.30
CA GLN A 214 22.53 -1.44 -10.83
C GLN A 214 22.08 -2.44 -9.76
N GLY A 215 21.40 -3.50 -10.19
CA GLY A 215 21.05 -4.61 -9.30
C GLY A 215 22.29 -5.25 -8.69
N ASP A 216 22.14 -5.75 -7.48
CA ASP A 216 23.21 -6.50 -6.83
C ASP A 216 23.50 -7.79 -7.59
N LEU A 217 24.73 -8.23 -7.50
CA LEU A 217 25.24 -9.33 -8.30
C LEU A 217 24.92 -10.66 -7.61
N LEU A 218 24.15 -11.52 -8.27
CA LEU A 218 23.88 -12.87 -7.80
C LEU A 218 25.18 -13.69 -7.80
N VAL A 219 25.44 -14.34 -6.68
CA VAL A 219 26.58 -15.22 -6.49
C VAL A 219 26.12 -16.67 -6.63
N PRO A 220 26.57 -17.40 -7.66
CA PRO A 220 26.10 -18.75 -7.90
C PRO A 220 26.62 -19.74 -6.85
N VAL A 221 25.71 -20.58 -6.34
CA VAL A 221 26.05 -21.73 -5.54
C VAL A 221 26.57 -22.85 -6.46
N SER A 222 27.69 -23.44 -6.14
CA SER A 222 28.28 -24.52 -6.94
C SER A 222 27.71 -25.90 -6.58
N THR A 223 27.65 -26.19 -5.31
CA THR A 223 27.05 -27.42 -4.77
C THR A 223 26.42 -27.16 -3.41
N GLY A 224 25.59 -28.09 -2.95
CA GLY A 224 25.00 -28.01 -1.62
C GLY A 224 24.45 -29.32 -1.12
N SER A 225 24.22 -29.41 0.18
CA SER A 225 23.69 -30.58 0.85
C SER A 225 22.75 -30.25 2.02
N ALA A 226 21.84 -31.15 2.31
CA ALA A 226 20.98 -31.07 3.49
C ALA A 226 21.05 -32.38 4.27
N VAL A 227 21.49 -32.32 5.52
CA VAL A 227 21.63 -33.47 6.40
C VAL A 227 20.94 -33.22 7.75
N ASN A 228 20.32 -34.24 8.30
CA ASN A 228 19.66 -34.19 9.62
C ASN A 228 20.67 -34.35 10.76
N SER A 229 20.20 -34.31 12.02
CA SER A 229 21.03 -34.44 13.21
C SER A 229 21.83 -35.74 13.29
N LEU A 230 21.46 -36.80 12.53
CA LEU A 230 22.19 -38.04 12.43
C LEU A 230 23.19 -38.09 11.27
N GLY A 231 23.44 -37.00 10.58
CA GLY A 231 24.29 -36.91 9.41
C GLY A 231 23.75 -37.57 8.14
N LYS A 232 22.45 -37.92 8.10
CA LYS A 232 21.81 -38.54 6.93
C LYS A 232 21.19 -37.47 6.01
N VAL A 233 21.30 -37.72 4.70
CA VAL A 233 20.65 -36.86 3.70
C VAL A 233 19.14 -36.77 4.00
N SER A 234 18.64 -35.56 4.10
CA SER A 234 17.23 -35.28 4.38
C SER A 234 16.58 -34.65 3.14
N GLN A 235 15.77 -35.46 2.43
CA GLN A 235 14.94 -34.96 1.31
C GLN A 235 13.72 -35.87 1.13
N LEU A 236 12.64 -35.29 0.60
CA LEU A 236 11.40 -36.00 0.26
C LEU A 236 11.37 -36.28 -1.26
N GLY A 237 11.54 -37.58 -1.63
CA GLY A 237 11.42 -38.01 -3.02
C GLY A 237 12.33 -37.24 -3.97
N SER A 238 11.75 -36.63 -5.02
CA SER A 238 12.47 -35.84 -6.04
C SER A 238 12.73 -34.41 -5.63
N SER A 239 12.25 -33.93 -4.46
CA SER A 239 12.45 -32.56 -3.97
C SER A 239 13.82 -32.39 -3.32
N GLY A 240 14.88 -32.64 -4.13
CA GLY A 240 16.28 -32.60 -3.69
C GLY A 240 16.76 -31.19 -3.37
N PHE A 241 17.86 -31.12 -2.58
CA PHE A 241 18.40 -29.87 -2.08
C PHE A 241 18.87 -28.89 -3.17
N HIS A 242 19.31 -29.41 -4.33
CA HIS A 242 19.70 -28.57 -5.49
C HIS A 242 18.62 -27.60 -5.95
N ARG A 243 17.35 -27.85 -5.60
CA ARG A 243 16.23 -26.96 -5.92
C ARG A 243 16.23 -25.65 -5.13
N THR A 244 17.07 -25.54 -4.13
CA THR A 244 17.25 -24.27 -3.38
C THR A 244 18.21 -23.30 -4.06
N TYR A 245 18.81 -23.66 -5.18
CA TYR A 245 19.74 -22.82 -5.96
C TYR A 245 19.70 -23.15 -7.46
N ASP A 246 18.53 -23.57 -7.97
CA ASP A 246 18.31 -23.87 -9.40
C ASP A 246 17.82 -22.67 -10.20
N GLY A 247 17.63 -21.50 -9.57
CA GLY A 247 17.15 -20.25 -10.15
C GLY A 247 15.63 -20.22 -10.33
N SER A 248 14.89 -21.17 -9.74
CA SER A 248 13.45 -21.28 -9.91
C SER A 248 12.71 -21.19 -8.58
N LYS A 249 11.87 -20.17 -8.41
CA LYS A 249 10.97 -20.02 -7.26
C LYS A 249 9.69 -20.89 -7.36
N GLU A 250 9.53 -21.62 -8.47
CA GLU A 250 8.41 -22.54 -8.67
C GLU A 250 8.72 -23.96 -8.18
N THR A 251 9.99 -24.34 -8.13
CA THR A 251 10.46 -25.59 -7.55
C THR A 251 10.78 -25.41 -6.06
N GLY A 252 11.14 -26.48 -5.37
CA GLY A 252 11.54 -26.36 -3.96
C GLY A 252 12.13 -27.63 -3.39
N TYR A 253 13.01 -27.44 -2.44
CA TYR A 253 13.51 -28.46 -1.54
C TYR A 253 12.48 -28.76 -0.46
N HIS A 254 12.33 -30.04 -0.12
CA HIS A 254 11.49 -30.49 0.97
C HIS A 254 12.29 -31.49 1.83
N SER A 255 12.44 -31.21 3.12
CA SER A 255 13.11 -32.16 4.03
C SER A 255 12.28 -33.44 4.23
N ASN A 256 12.92 -34.48 4.71
CA ASN A 256 12.25 -35.76 4.88
C ASN A 256 11.11 -35.67 5.92
N THR A 257 9.98 -36.35 5.60
CA THR A 257 8.75 -36.32 6.43
C THR A 257 8.44 -37.68 7.07
N SER A 258 9.27 -38.71 6.86
CA SER A 258 9.01 -40.05 7.43
C SER A 258 9.00 -40.01 8.96
N GLU A 259 8.17 -40.84 9.59
CA GLU A 259 8.07 -40.90 11.05
C GLU A 259 9.41 -41.28 11.70
N ASP A 260 10.23 -42.08 11.02
CA ASP A 260 11.59 -42.45 11.47
C ASP A 260 12.59 -41.27 11.41
N ALA A 261 12.37 -40.32 10.50
CA ALA A 261 13.22 -39.12 10.36
C ALA A 261 12.79 -37.99 11.31
N PHE A 262 11.54 -38.04 11.74
CA PHE A 262 10.88 -36.92 12.40
C PHE A 262 11.51 -36.49 13.74
N PRO A 263 11.87 -37.37 14.67
CA PRO A 263 12.51 -36.98 15.93
C PRO A 263 13.92 -36.42 15.75
N ASN A 264 14.56 -36.63 14.59
CA ASN A 264 15.96 -36.37 14.30
C ASN A 264 16.15 -35.32 13.18
N ASN A 265 15.08 -34.63 12.74
CA ASN A 265 15.22 -33.59 11.70
C ASN A 265 16.00 -32.39 12.19
N TRP A 266 15.94 -32.08 13.47
CA TRP A 266 16.58 -30.90 14.03
C TRP A 266 17.81 -31.20 14.88
N PRO A 267 18.91 -30.41 14.76
CA PRO A 267 19.10 -29.41 13.75
C PRO A 267 19.25 -30.01 12.34
N LEU A 268 18.66 -29.32 11.35
CA LEU A 268 18.86 -29.65 9.94
C LEU A 268 19.97 -28.77 9.38
N THR A 269 21.06 -29.39 8.94
CA THR A 269 22.23 -28.69 8.41
C THR A 269 22.07 -28.54 6.90
N LEU A 270 21.98 -27.29 6.44
CA LEU A 270 21.99 -26.91 5.02
C LEU A 270 23.36 -26.32 4.71
N THR A 271 24.07 -26.86 3.73
CA THR A 271 25.39 -26.37 3.32
C THR A 271 25.35 -25.91 1.87
N PHE A 272 25.83 -24.71 1.60
CA PHE A 272 26.01 -24.11 0.27
C PHE A 272 27.51 -23.88 0.04
N GLU A 273 28.04 -24.34 -1.07
CA GLU A 273 29.47 -24.24 -1.41
C GLU A 273 29.68 -23.36 -2.64
N PHE A 274 30.79 -22.61 -2.66
CA PHE A 274 31.12 -21.63 -3.68
C PHE A 274 32.53 -21.95 -4.25
N THR A 275 32.67 -22.01 -5.58
CA THR A 275 33.96 -22.32 -6.25
C THR A 275 34.72 -21.09 -6.66
N GLU A 276 34.06 -19.95 -6.91
CA GLU A 276 34.70 -18.73 -7.42
C GLU A 276 35.23 -17.81 -6.32
N GLN A 277 35.06 -18.18 -5.05
CA GLN A 277 35.52 -17.42 -3.88
C GLN A 277 35.06 -15.94 -3.94
N PRO A 278 33.74 -15.70 -4.04
CA PRO A 278 33.21 -14.36 -4.22
C PRO A 278 33.24 -13.57 -2.91
N ARG A 279 32.83 -12.30 -3.00
CA ARG A 279 32.33 -11.57 -1.86
C ARG A 279 30.84 -11.82 -1.76
N ILE A 280 30.30 -12.09 -0.57
CA ILE A 280 28.86 -12.21 -0.31
C ILE A 280 28.50 -11.25 0.81
N ASP A 281 27.52 -10.37 0.55
CA ASP A 281 27.07 -9.35 1.48
C ASP A 281 25.80 -9.76 2.23
N TYR A 282 24.90 -10.51 1.55
CA TYR A 282 23.65 -11.00 2.12
C TYR A 282 23.10 -12.18 1.31
N CYS A 283 22.06 -12.84 1.86
CA CYS A 283 21.29 -13.81 1.11
C CYS A 283 19.78 -13.59 1.29
N VAL A 284 19.00 -14.12 0.34
CA VAL A 284 17.53 -14.08 0.37
C VAL A 284 17.01 -15.52 0.40
N CYS A 285 16.22 -15.83 1.43
CA CYS A 285 15.55 -17.12 1.57
C CYS A 285 14.10 -17.00 1.10
N HIS A 286 13.74 -17.76 0.06
CA HIS A 286 12.36 -17.91 -0.40
C HIS A 286 11.81 -19.22 0.13
N SER A 287 10.84 -19.15 1.03
CA SER A 287 10.14 -20.30 1.60
C SER A 287 8.80 -20.57 0.92
N ALA A 288 8.22 -21.73 1.14
CA ALA A 288 6.83 -22.01 0.77
C ALA A 288 5.86 -21.25 1.72
N SER A 289 4.55 -21.37 1.49
CA SER A 289 3.53 -20.78 2.37
C SER A 289 3.41 -21.47 3.73
N SER A 290 4.02 -22.63 3.90
CA SER A 290 4.04 -23.42 5.15
C SER A 290 5.38 -24.11 5.32
N ASN A 291 5.69 -24.52 6.54
CA ASN A 291 6.97 -25.14 6.89
C ASN A 291 8.17 -24.21 6.58
N ILE A 292 7.99 -22.95 6.91
CA ILE A 292 8.92 -21.85 6.70
C ILE A 292 10.11 -22.00 7.65
N LEU A 293 11.32 -21.66 7.21
CA LEU A 293 12.48 -21.52 8.07
C LEU A 293 12.23 -20.43 9.12
N LYS A 294 12.31 -20.78 10.39
CA LYS A 294 12.14 -19.84 11.49
C LYS A 294 13.46 -19.45 12.12
N LYS A 295 14.22 -20.43 12.62
CA LYS A 295 15.48 -20.16 13.34
C LYS A 295 16.61 -21.00 12.80
N ALA A 296 17.77 -20.36 12.65
CA ALA A 296 18.99 -21.05 12.27
C ALA A 296 20.21 -20.36 12.88
N GLU A 297 21.27 -21.13 13.07
CA GLU A 297 22.61 -20.64 13.30
C GLU A 297 23.37 -20.65 11.97
N ILE A 298 24.08 -19.57 11.63
CA ILE A 298 24.84 -19.46 10.38
C ILE A 298 26.32 -19.59 10.68
N PHE A 299 27.00 -20.46 9.94
CA PHE A 299 28.42 -20.70 10.02
C PHE A 299 29.06 -20.46 8.66
N VAL A 300 30.30 -19.99 8.65
CA VAL A 300 31.06 -19.69 7.44
C VAL A 300 32.39 -20.42 7.47
N SER A 301 32.80 -20.96 6.34
CA SER A 301 34.17 -21.43 6.03
C SER A 301 34.69 -20.59 4.87
N THR A 302 35.93 -20.10 4.99
CA THR A 302 36.64 -19.32 3.98
C THR A 302 37.92 -20.02 3.54
N GLU A 303 38.64 -19.47 2.55
CA GLU A 303 39.95 -19.97 2.18
C GLU A 303 40.96 -19.78 3.29
N ALA A 304 40.88 -18.65 4.01
CA ALA A 304 41.76 -18.34 5.12
C ALA A 304 41.41 -19.14 6.39
N GLU A 305 40.13 -19.45 6.61
CA GLU A 305 39.63 -20.20 7.76
C GLU A 305 38.81 -21.37 7.26
N PRO A 306 39.41 -22.54 6.96
CA PRO A 306 38.72 -23.70 6.33
C PRO A 306 37.70 -24.38 7.24
N GLU A 307 37.80 -24.24 8.56
CA GLU A 307 36.83 -24.75 9.51
C GLU A 307 35.62 -23.83 9.59
N TYR A 308 34.43 -24.41 9.75
CA TYR A 308 33.20 -23.62 9.89
C TYR A 308 33.15 -22.92 11.26
N THR A 309 33.15 -21.61 11.24
CA THR A 309 33.02 -20.74 12.42
C THR A 309 31.65 -20.08 12.45
N LYS A 310 31.04 -19.98 13.64
CA LYS A 310 29.72 -19.35 13.80
C LYS A 310 29.81 -17.85 13.47
N LEU A 311 28.94 -17.42 12.55
CA LEU A 311 28.81 -16.03 12.12
C LEU A 311 27.73 -15.29 12.90
N MET A 312 26.52 -15.86 12.95
CA MET A 312 25.36 -15.21 13.59
C MET A 312 24.22 -16.21 13.82
N ASP A 313 23.25 -15.79 14.63
CA ASP A 313 21.93 -16.41 14.75
C ASP A 313 20.91 -15.63 13.91
N VAL A 314 19.90 -16.30 13.36
CA VAL A 314 18.79 -15.67 12.64
C VAL A 314 17.47 -16.17 13.17
N ASP A 315 16.50 -15.26 13.30
CA ASP A 315 15.09 -15.55 13.54
C ASP A 315 14.28 -14.92 12.40
N LEU A 316 13.68 -15.75 11.57
CA LEU A 316 12.93 -15.37 10.35
C LEU A 316 11.44 -15.59 10.54
N SER A 317 10.96 -15.62 11.75
CA SER A 317 9.57 -15.95 12.11
C SER A 317 8.54 -15.18 11.29
N GLY A 318 7.76 -15.89 10.51
CA GLY A 318 6.62 -15.36 9.77
C GLY A 318 6.87 -14.88 8.34
N SER A 319 8.11 -14.88 7.84
CA SER A 319 8.38 -14.42 6.48
C SER A 319 8.55 -15.57 5.48
N THR A 320 7.80 -15.55 4.38
CA THR A 320 8.01 -16.47 3.24
C THR A 320 9.16 -16.02 2.34
N VAL A 321 9.55 -14.74 2.40
CA VAL A 321 10.74 -14.18 1.75
C VAL A 321 11.50 -13.39 2.80
N ALA A 322 12.68 -13.85 3.18
CA ALA A 322 13.50 -13.24 4.21
C ALA A 322 14.87 -12.85 3.67
N LEU A 323 15.27 -11.60 3.89
CA LEU A 323 16.63 -11.13 3.61
C LEU A 323 17.47 -11.30 4.87
N ILE A 324 18.63 -11.93 4.72
CA ILE A 324 19.60 -12.20 5.79
C ILE A 324 20.88 -11.43 5.45
N LYS A 325 21.06 -10.26 6.05
CA LYS A 325 22.28 -9.46 5.91
C LYS A 325 23.36 -10.00 6.85
N PHE A 326 24.56 -10.17 6.33
CA PHE A 326 25.68 -10.59 7.15
C PHE A 326 26.29 -9.38 7.89
N PRO A 327 26.77 -9.53 9.14
CA PRO A 327 27.32 -8.42 9.92
C PRO A 327 28.50 -7.73 9.23
N ASN A 328 29.29 -8.49 8.49
CA ASN A 328 30.33 -8.03 7.60
C ASN A 328 30.31 -8.85 6.31
N PRO A 329 30.75 -8.27 5.18
CA PRO A 329 30.88 -9.03 3.94
C PRO A 329 31.74 -10.28 4.14
N ILE A 330 31.23 -11.42 3.69
CA ILE A 330 32.01 -12.67 3.68
C ILE A 330 32.93 -12.65 2.46
N ILE A 331 34.24 -12.69 2.70
CA ILE A 331 35.22 -12.63 1.64
C ILE A 331 35.77 -14.02 1.38
N ASN A 332 35.79 -14.43 0.12
CA ASN A 332 36.28 -15.72 -0.34
C ASN A 332 35.69 -16.92 0.43
N PRO A 333 34.30 -16.99 0.58
CA PRO A 333 33.72 -18.15 1.23
C PRO A 333 33.97 -19.42 0.42
N LYS A 334 34.28 -20.50 1.11
CA LYS A 334 34.20 -21.86 0.59
C LYS A 334 32.84 -22.45 0.77
N GLY A 335 32.23 -22.17 1.93
CA GLY A 335 30.87 -22.58 2.22
C GLY A 335 30.19 -21.75 3.28
N ILE A 336 28.88 -21.68 3.18
CA ILE A 336 27.98 -21.11 4.18
C ILE A 336 27.04 -22.24 4.64
N LYS A 337 26.96 -22.43 5.95
CA LYS A 337 26.18 -23.48 6.57
C LYS A 337 25.09 -22.88 7.44
N PHE A 338 23.85 -23.33 7.28
CA PHE A 338 22.74 -23.02 8.14
C PHE A 338 22.41 -24.26 8.99
N GLU A 339 22.52 -24.16 10.30
CA GLU A 339 21.99 -25.15 11.22
C GLU A 339 20.61 -24.73 11.65
N VAL A 340 19.60 -25.24 10.93
CA VAL A 340 18.19 -24.88 11.17
C VAL A 340 17.70 -25.62 12.40
N THR A 341 17.22 -24.87 13.40
CA THR A 341 16.73 -25.38 14.68
C THR A 341 15.20 -25.37 14.79
N GLU A 342 14.53 -24.53 14.00
CA GLU A 342 13.07 -24.40 14.02
C GLU A 342 12.50 -24.06 12.65
N SER A 343 11.36 -24.69 12.30
CA SER A 343 10.49 -24.28 11.20
C SER A 343 9.07 -24.00 11.70
N SER A 344 8.21 -23.40 10.88
CA SER A 344 6.80 -23.16 11.23
C SER A 344 5.97 -24.46 11.29
N GLY A 345 6.52 -25.57 10.89
CA GLY A 345 5.89 -26.88 10.89
C GLY A 345 6.85 -27.99 11.29
N LYS A 346 6.48 -29.22 10.95
CA LYS A 346 7.25 -30.41 11.33
C LYS A 346 8.46 -30.68 10.44
N TYR A 347 8.56 -30.07 9.28
CA TYR A 347 9.63 -30.22 8.30
C TYR A 347 9.94 -28.87 7.67
N LEU A 348 10.90 -28.79 6.76
CA LEU A 348 11.35 -27.56 6.13
C LEU A 348 11.09 -27.60 4.63
N VAL A 349 10.54 -26.48 4.09
CA VAL A 349 10.38 -26.30 2.64
C VAL A 349 10.98 -24.95 2.24
N ILE A 350 12.05 -25.02 1.40
CA ILE A 350 12.69 -23.84 0.83
C ILE A 350 12.56 -23.91 -0.69
N LYS A 351 12.08 -22.84 -1.30
CA LYS A 351 11.99 -22.71 -2.76
C LYS A 351 13.34 -22.31 -3.35
N GLU A 352 13.94 -21.21 -2.85
CA GLU A 352 15.20 -20.70 -3.37
C GLU A 352 16.02 -20.02 -2.28
N MET A 353 17.36 -20.12 -2.35
CA MET A 353 18.34 -19.41 -1.55
C MET A 353 19.26 -18.65 -2.49
N GLU A 354 19.09 -17.35 -2.56
CA GLU A 354 19.87 -16.47 -3.43
C GLU A 354 20.97 -15.75 -2.60
N PHE A 355 22.22 -15.82 -3.03
CA PHE A 355 23.33 -15.13 -2.39
C PHE A 355 23.76 -13.94 -3.22
N TYR A 356 24.03 -12.79 -2.60
CA TYR A 356 24.25 -11.54 -3.32
C TYR A 356 25.52 -10.82 -2.88
N ARG A 357 26.16 -10.19 -3.86
CA ARG A 357 27.19 -9.19 -3.68
C ARG A 357 26.61 -7.83 -4.06
N GLN A 358 26.79 -6.83 -3.18
CA GLN A 358 26.45 -5.45 -3.52
C GLN A 358 27.28 -4.99 -4.74
N ASN A 359 26.61 -4.32 -5.68
CA ASN A 359 27.24 -3.87 -6.90
C ASN A 359 28.17 -2.66 -6.62
N PRO A 360 29.49 -2.81 -6.83
CA PRO A 360 30.46 -1.75 -6.51
C PRO A 360 30.40 -0.57 -7.47
N ASP A 361 29.73 -0.71 -8.63
CA ASP A 361 29.63 0.36 -9.64
C ASP A 361 28.49 1.36 -9.32
N ASN A 362 27.69 1.08 -8.28
CA ASN A 362 26.66 2.01 -7.82
C ASN A 362 27.30 3.27 -7.23
N TYR A 363 26.69 4.42 -7.52
CA TYR A 363 27.08 5.68 -6.88
C TYR A 363 26.89 5.60 -5.36
N ASP A 364 27.90 5.99 -4.61
CA ASP A 364 27.79 6.10 -3.17
C ASP A 364 27.10 7.42 -2.78
N PRO A 365 25.84 7.36 -2.31
CA PRO A 365 25.11 8.57 -1.95
C PRO A 365 25.70 9.32 -0.76
N LEU A 366 26.54 8.65 0.05
CA LEU A 366 27.25 9.30 1.15
C LEU A 366 28.26 10.36 0.67
N ASN A 367 28.52 10.51 -0.63
CA ASN A 367 29.24 11.66 -1.16
C ASN A 367 28.45 12.97 -1.03
N LEU A 368 27.12 12.92 -1.07
CA LEU A 368 26.23 14.10 -0.98
C LEU A 368 25.44 14.17 0.33
N PHE A 369 25.04 13.01 0.89
CA PHE A 369 24.10 12.95 2.01
C PHE A 369 24.76 12.58 3.33
N THR A 370 24.14 12.96 4.43
CA THR A 370 24.63 12.71 5.80
C THR A 370 24.59 11.24 6.19
N ASP A 371 23.58 10.51 5.71
CA ASP A 371 23.35 9.09 5.96
C ASP A 371 22.74 8.39 4.73
N ILE A 372 22.66 7.08 4.80
CA ILE A 372 22.17 6.24 3.69
C ILE A 372 20.70 6.47 3.34
N THR A 373 19.90 7.08 4.22
CA THR A 373 18.51 7.42 3.90
C THR A 373 18.42 8.62 2.95
N CYS A 374 19.52 9.33 2.68
CA CYS A 374 19.56 10.49 1.80
C CYS A 374 18.54 11.58 2.17
N SER A 375 18.20 11.68 3.44
CA SER A 375 17.17 12.62 3.92
C SER A 375 17.71 14.04 4.15
N GLU A 376 19.03 14.20 4.29
CA GLU A 376 19.71 15.48 4.53
C GLU A 376 21.02 15.55 3.77
N LEU A 377 21.32 16.73 3.20
CA LEU A 377 22.61 16.99 2.58
C LEU A 377 23.72 17.17 3.61
N LYS A 378 24.92 16.76 3.28
CA LYS A 378 26.11 17.10 4.06
C LYS A 378 26.32 18.62 4.11
N PRO A 379 26.82 19.17 5.22
CA PRO A 379 27.23 20.56 5.28
C PRO A 379 28.28 20.87 4.22
N GLY A 380 28.08 21.95 3.47
CA GLY A 380 29.03 22.43 2.46
C GLY A 380 28.85 21.86 1.05
N VAL A 381 27.90 20.94 0.83
CA VAL A 381 27.55 20.49 -0.53
C VAL A 381 27.08 21.67 -1.37
N THR A 382 27.71 21.88 -2.52
CA THR A 382 27.41 22.95 -3.47
C THR A 382 26.56 22.43 -4.64
N GLU A 383 25.95 23.33 -5.40
CA GLU A 383 25.22 23.00 -6.63
C GLU A 383 26.12 22.27 -7.65
N LYS A 384 27.40 22.65 -7.71
CA LYS A 384 28.37 21.97 -8.57
C LYS A 384 28.60 20.51 -8.17
N ASP A 385 28.59 20.22 -6.87
CA ASP A 385 28.74 18.82 -6.38
C ASP A 385 27.47 18.01 -6.71
N ILE A 386 26.30 18.65 -6.62
CA ILE A 386 25.03 18.03 -7.00
C ILE A 386 24.99 17.73 -8.51
N ASP A 387 25.38 18.70 -9.35
CA ASP A 387 25.39 18.54 -10.81
C ASP A 387 26.41 17.49 -11.27
N ALA A 388 27.49 17.30 -10.51
CA ALA A 388 28.50 16.26 -10.75
C ALA A 388 28.02 14.83 -10.39
N CYS A 389 26.89 14.68 -9.68
CA CYS A 389 26.33 13.37 -9.36
C CYS A 389 25.87 12.64 -10.62
N PRO A 390 26.43 11.45 -10.93
CA PRO A 390 26.09 10.73 -12.17
C PRO A 390 24.71 10.06 -12.12
N ASP A 391 24.19 9.78 -10.92
CA ASP A 391 22.88 9.16 -10.75
C ASP A 391 21.78 10.21 -10.74
N PRO A 392 20.78 10.16 -11.68
CA PRO A 392 19.71 11.15 -11.77
C PRO A 392 18.81 11.19 -10.54
N LEU A 393 18.53 10.04 -9.89
CA LEU A 393 17.70 9.97 -8.69
C LEU A 393 18.33 10.76 -7.54
N PHE A 394 19.59 10.44 -7.19
CA PHE A 394 20.30 11.11 -6.09
C PHE A 394 20.55 12.59 -6.40
N ARG A 395 20.85 12.93 -7.65
CA ARG A 395 20.99 14.30 -8.09
C ARG A 395 19.69 15.11 -7.89
N ASN A 396 18.53 14.53 -8.27
CA ASN A 396 17.24 15.21 -8.12
C ASN A 396 16.87 15.34 -6.63
N VAL A 397 17.04 14.30 -5.83
CA VAL A 397 16.81 14.39 -4.37
C VAL A 397 17.67 15.50 -3.77
N ALA A 398 18.98 15.50 -4.07
CA ALA A 398 19.90 16.50 -3.56
C ALA A 398 19.53 17.93 -4.01
N PHE A 399 19.17 18.10 -5.27
CA PHE A 399 18.78 19.39 -5.81
C PHE A 399 17.54 19.96 -5.10
N TYR A 400 16.46 19.16 -5.01
CA TYR A 400 15.23 19.63 -4.35
C TYR A 400 15.40 19.84 -2.84
N LEU A 401 16.25 19.06 -2.17
CA LEU A 401 16.65 19.33 -0.78
C LEU A 401 17.42 20.66 -0.65
N SER A 402 18.37 20.94 -1.56
CA SER A 402 19.21 22.13 -1.51
C SER A 402 18.42 23.45 -1.61
N ILE A 403 17.31 23.42 -2.33
CA ILE A 403 16.40 24.56 -2.50
C ILE A 403 15.17 24.52 -1.57
N ASN A 404 15.14 23.58 -0.61
CA ASN A 404 14.04 23.36 0.34
C ASN A 404 12.66 23.16 -0.33
N LYS A 405 12.63 22.44 -1.46
CA LYS A 405 11.41 22.09 -2.20
C LYS A 405 11.17 20.58 -2.30
N TYR A 406 11.97 19.77 -1.61
CA TYR A 406 11.75 18.32 -1.57
C TYR A 406 10.49 18.00 -0.78
N PRO A 407 9.54 17.20 -1.31
CA PRO A 407 8.31 16.83 -0.62
C PRO A 407 8.62 15.74 0.43
N ARG A 408 9.03 16.16 1.63
CA ARG A 408 9.46 15.26 2.72
C ARG A 408 8.31 14.43 3.26
N ASP A 409 7.11 15.01 3.33
CA ASP A 409 5.91 14.35 3.82
C ASP A 409 5.67 13.03 3.05
N PHE A 410 5.41 11.96 3.78
CA PHE A 410 5.21 10.59 3.28
C PHE A 410 6.44 9.94 2.65
N ARG A 411 7.41 10.68 2.10
CA ARG A 411 8.64 10.11 1.54
C ARG A 411 9.65 9.73 2.60
N ILE A 412 9.79 10.54 3.65
CA ILE A 412 10.76 10.34 4.73
C ILE A 412 9.99 10.16 6.03
N GLN A 413 9.95 8.93 6.54
CA GLN A 413 9.18 8.59 7.74
C GLN A 413 9.96 7.63 8.65
N GLU A 414 9.59 7.63 9.92
CA GLU A 414 10.01 6.63 10.90
C GLU A 414 8.87 5.64 11.11
N TYR A 415 9.16 4.35 10.94
CA TYR A 415 8.21 3.26 11.07
C TYR A 415 8.44 2.53 12.38
N LYS A 416 7.38 2.36 13.18
CA LYS A 416 7.43 1.60 14.41
C LYS A 416 7.16 0.12 14.16
N ALA A 417 7.68 -0.71 15.05
CA ALA A 417 7.38 -2.14 15.04
C ALA A 417 5.97 -2.43 15.55
N TYR A 418 5.35 -3.47 14.99
CA TYR A 418 4.14 -4.09 15.48
C TYR A 418 4.41 -5.58 15.77
N PRO A 419 3.63 -6.26 16.64
CA PRO A 419 3.67 -7.70 16.69
C PRO A 419 3.06 -8.28 15.42
N HIS A 420 3.46 -9.50 15.03
CA HIS A 420 2.68 -10.23 14.05
C HIS A 420 1.31 -10.56 14.64
N PRO A 421 0.18 -10.20 13.99
CA PRO A 421 -1.15 -10.29 14.62
C PRO A 421 -1.56 -11.73 14.97
N GLU A 422 -0.94 -12.74 14.36
CA GLU A 422 -1.12 -14.17 14.74
C GLU A 422 -0.82 -14.41 16.23
N LEU A 423 0.10 -13.64 16.84
CA LEU A 423 0.42 -13.77 18.26
C LEU A 423 -0.82 -13.54 19.12
N PHE A 424 -1.45 -12.37 18.95
CA PHE A 424 -2.65 -12.01 19.70
C PHE A 424 -3.86 -12.88 19.34
N ARG A 425 -4.00 -13.29 18.07
CA ARG A 425 -5.03 -14.25 17.67
C ARG A 425 -4.92 -15.56 18.45
N LYS A 426 -3.72 -16.10 18.60
CA LYS A 426 -3.48 -17.35 19.36
C LYS A 426 -3.74 -17.15 20.85
N GLU A 427 -3.24 -16.08 21.43
CA GLU A 427 -3.40 -15.76 22.87
C GLU A 427 -4.85 -15.52 23.25
N ASN A 428 -5.60 -14.81 22.41
CA ASN A 428 -7.00 -14.48 22.62
C ASN A 428 -7.99 -15.53 22.06
N LYS A 429 -7.48 -16.56 21.36
CA LYS A 429 -8.26 -17.60 20.70
C LYS A 429 -9.27 -17.05 19.69
N THR A 430 -8.98 -15.88 19.07
CA THR A 430 -9.88 -15.25 18.12
C THR A 430 -9.88 -15.98 16.76
N SER A 431 -10.93 -15.77 15.99
CA SER A 431 -11.15 -16.46 14.70
C SER A 431 -10.24 -15.91 13.60
N ALA A 432 -10.02 -14.61 13.57
CA ALA A 432 -9.17 -13.95 12.58
C ALA A 432 -8.08 -13.10 13.27
N GLU A 433 -7.11 -12.71 12.48
CA GLU A 433 -6.04 -11.81 12.85
C GLU A 433 -6.47 -10.35 12.60
N HIS A 434 -5.82 -9.41 13.28
CA HIS A 434 -5.95 -8.00 12.94
C HIS A 434 -5.07 -7.66 11.72
N ASP A 435 -4.89 -6.37 11.43
CA ASP A 435 -4.20 -5.87 10.25
C ASP A 435 -2.71 -6.29 10.19
N LEU A 436 -2.20 -6.40 8.98
CA LEU A 436 -0.78 -6.50 8.67
C LEU A 436 -0.23 -5.20 8.05
N LEU A 437 -1.11 -4.24 7.72
CA LEU A 437 -0.81 -3.02 6.98
C LEU A 437 -0.67 -1.79 7.89
N ASP A 438 -0.34 -1.99 9.16
CA ASP A 438 -0.26 -0.93 10.19
C ASP A 438 0.68 0.23 9.86
N ASN A 439 1.59 0.05 8.90
CA ASN A 439 2.56 1.06 8.46
C ASN A 439 2.35 1.46 6.99
N PRO A 440 1.30 2.22 6.65
CA PRO A 440 1.16 2.79 5.32
C PRO A 440 2.25 3.82 5.04
N THR A 441 2.74 3.86 3.81
CA THR A 441 3.76 4.83 3.41
C THR A 441 3.16 6.10 2.83
N GLY A 442 1.95 6.04 2.28
CA GLY A 442 1.37 7.11 1.48
C GLY A 442 2.03 7.24 0.10
N ILE A 443 2.75 6.22 -0.35
CA ILE A 443 3.35 6.18 -1.69
C ILE A 443 2.54 5.22 -2.57
N PHE A 444 2.17 5.69 -3.75
CA PHE A 444 1.55 4.91 -4.80
C PHE A 444 2.56 4.61 -5.90
N VAL A 445 2.56 3.39 -6.40
CA VAL A 445 3.45 2.94 -7.48
C VAL A 445 2.65 2.33 -8.62
N ASN A 446 3.17 2.42 -9.84
CA ASN A 446 2.60 1.78 -11.01
C ASN A 446 3.39 0.52 -11.38
N LYS A 447 2.69 -0.50 -11.87
CA LYS A 447 3.28 -1.73 -12.39
C LYS A 447 4.38 -1.44 -13.41
N GLY A 448 5.49 -2.17 -13.29
CA GLY A 448 6.64 -2.05 -14.19
C GLY A 448 7.48 -0.79 -13.97
N LYS A 449 7.19 0.01 -12.92
CA LYS A 449 8.06 1.12 -12.52
C LYS A 449 9.03 0.69 -11.44
N GLU A 450 10.21 1.28 -11.49
CA GLU A 450 11.23 1.07 -10.47
C GLU A 450 10.82 1.74 -9.15
N VAL A 451 11.01 1.00 -8.07
CA VAL A 451 10.83 1.48 -6.70
C VAL A 451 12.19 1.44 -6.00
N VAL A 452 12.61 2.58 -5.47
CA VAL A 452 13.81 2.71 -4.65
C VAL A 452 13.39 3.01 -3.23
N VAL A 453 13.89 2.23 -2.27
CA VAL A 453 13.64 2.37 -0.84
C VAL A 453 14.97 2.45 -0.11
N LEU A 454 15.21 3.55 0.58
CA LEU A 454 16.43 3.81 1.34
C LEU A 454 16.13 3.57 2.82
N VAL A 455 16.71 2.52 3.38
CA VAL A 455 16.46 2.07 4.75
C VAL A 455 17.65 2.47 5.63
N GLY A 456 17.37 3.15 6.73
CA GLY A 456 18.34 3.46 7.78
C GLY A 456 18.77 2.23 8.56
N ASP A 457 19.32 2.45 9.78
CA ASP A 457 19.67 1.34 10.67
C ASP A 457 18.44 0.49 10.97
N SER A 458 18.48 -0.76 10.55
CA SER A 458 17.41 -1.73 10.77
C SER A 458 17.45 -2.36 12.18
N HIS A 459 18.45 -2.05 12.97
CA HIS A 459 18.71 -2.65 14.30
C HIS A 459 18.70 -4.20 14.28
N GLY A 460 18.96 -4.80 13.11
CA GLY A 460 18.92 -6.25 12.88
C GLY A 460 17.52 -6.85 12.66
N TYR A 461 16.47 -6.04 12.64
CA TYR A 461 15.12 -6.51 12.38
C TYR A 461 14.84 -6.76 10.90
N GLN A 462 13.96 -7.72 10.63
CA GLN A 462 13.51 -8.02 9.28
C GLN A 462 12.44 -7.04 8.82
N LEU A 463 12.59 -6.56 7.59
CA LEU A 463 11.66 -5.62 6.96
C LEU A 463 11.26 -6.12 5.58
N SER A 464 10.07 -5.77 5.15
CA SER A 464 9.69 -5.87 3.74
C SER A 464 8.77 -4.72 3.32
N ALA A 465 8.84 -4.34 2.05
CA ALA A 465 7.82 -3.53 1.41
C ALA A 465 6.72 -4.46 0.86
N ARG A 466 5.48 -4.00 0.93
CA ARG A 466 4.33 -4.67 0.32
C ARG A 466 3.62 -3.71 -0.61
N ILE A 467 3.23 -4.19 -1.80
CA ILE A 467 2.37 -3.44 -2.71
C ILE A 467 1.03 -4.13 -2.77
N LEU A 468 -0.02 -3.41 -2.40
CA LEU A 468 -1.39 -3.90 -2.35
C LEU A 468 -2.21 -3.28 -3.48
N ASN A 469 -2.74 -4.12 -4.38
CA ASN A 469 -3.68 -3.72 -5.41
C ASN A 469 -5.08 -4.21 -5.06
N LEU A 470 -5.92 -3.34 -4.54
CA LEU A 470 -7.32 -3.65 -4.23
C LEU A 470 -8.23 -3.60 -5.48
N ASN A 471 -7.82 -2.90 -6.53
CA ASN A 471 -8.64 -2.69 -7.73
C ASN A 471 -8.62 -3.93 -8.66
N VAL A 472 -8.99 -5.08 -8.10
CA VAL A 472 -9.04 -6.36 -8.83
C VAL A 472 -10.50 -6.81 -8.93
N PRO A 473 -11.11 -6.75 -10.13
CA PRO A 473 -12.50 -7.18 -10.32
C PRO A 473 -12.72 -8.64 -9.91
N GLY A 474 -13.75 -8.89 -9.10
CA GLY A 474 -14.11 -10.23 -8.62
C GLY A 474 -13.24 -10.79 -7.49
N GLY A 475 -12.21 -10.07 -7.05
CA GLY A 475 -11.31 -10.46 -5.97
C GLY A 475 -11.47 -9.62 -4.71
N ASP A 476 -10.75 -10.00 -3.67
CA ASP A 476 -10.62 -9.22 -2.44
C ASP A 476 -9.36 -8.33 -2.42
N GLY A 477 -8.55 -8.38 -3.46
CA GLY A 477 -7.31 -7.61 -3.60
C GLY A 477 -6.15 -8.09 -2.74
N PHE A 478 -6.39 -8.68 -1.57
CA PHE A 478 -5.34 -9.13 -0.66
C PHE A 478 -4.53 -10.32 -1.19
N SER A 479 -5.11 -11.13 -2.06
CA SER A 479 -4.41 -12.21 -2.76
C SER A 479 -3.37 -11.72 -3.79
N ASN A 480 -3.45 -10.46 -4.22
CA ASN A 480 -2.51 -9.81 -5.15
C ASN A 480 -1.48 -8.94 -4.42
N ASN A 481 -1.02 -9.41 -3.29
CA ASN A 481 -0.11 -8.74 -2.40
C ASN A 481 1.33 -9.19 -2.68
N TYR A 482 2.14 -8.31 -3.27
CA TYR A 482 3.54 -8.59 -3.60
C TYR A 482 4.46 -8.07 -2.49
N SER A 483 5.43 -8.91 -2.11
CA SER A 483 6.37 -8.64 -1.03
C SER A 483 7.80 -8.53 -1.54
N TYR A 484 8.50 -7.48 -1.09
CA TYR A 484 9.88 -7.19 -1.42
C TYR A 484 10.68 -7.07 -0.12
N PRO A 485 11.60 -7.99 0.16
CA PRO A 485 12.43 -7.89 1.36
C PRO A 485 13.30 -6.64 1.30
N LEU A 486 13.46 -5.98 2.44
CA LEU A 486 14.28 -4.78 2.58
C LEU A 486 15.45 -5.02 3.51
N SER A 487 16.59 -4.46 3.16
CA SER A 487 17.78 -4.40 4.01
C SER A 487 18.17 -2.95 4.28
N GLU A 488 18.97 -2.74 5.29
CA GLU A 488 19.65 -1.45 5.51
C GLU A 488 20.41 -1.00 4.27
N GLY A 489 20.22 0.26 3.89
CA GLY A 489 20.81 0.86 2.70
C GLY A 489 19.86 0.98 1.52
N ILE A 490 20.38 0.82 0.31
CA ILE A 490 19.64 1.01 -0.94
C ILE A 490 18.94 -0.28 -1.32
N ASN A 491 17.61 -0.23 -1.45
CA ASN A 491 16.80 -1.32 -1.98
C ASN A 491 16.15 -0.87 -3.27
N ARG A 492 16.13 -1.75 -4.27
CA ARG A 492 15.59 -1.50 -5.58
C ARG A 492 14.82 -2.70 -6.08
N PHE A 493 13.60 -2.50 -6.55
CA PHE A 493 12.80 -3.54 -7.18
C PHE A 493 11.85 -2.96 -8.21
N MET A 494 11.35 -3.80 -9.10
CA MET A 494 10.31 -3.43 -10.05
C MET A 494 8.95 -3.74 -9.44
N ALA A 495 8.01 -2.80 -9.51
CA ALA A 495 6.66 -3.03 -9.02
C ALA A 495 5.92 -4.05 -9.90
N ASP A 496 5.48 -5.17 -9.34
CA ASP A 496 4.76 -6.22 -10.05
C ASP A 496 3.28 -5.88 -10.28
N THR A 497 2.76 -4.87 -9.55
CA THR A 497 1.38 -4.38 -9.65
C THR A 497 1.32 -2.89 -9.38
N ASP A 498 0.22 -2.25 -9.80
CA ASP A 498 -0.15 -0.92 -9.29
C ASP A 498 -0.59 -1.05 -7.84
N GLY A 499 -0.32 -0.05 -7.00
CA GLY A 499 -0.88 -0.05 -5.64
C GLY A 499 -0.19 0.86 -4.65
N LEU A 500 -0.74 0.85 -3.43
CA LEU A 500 -0.18 1.52 -2.26
C LEU A 500 0.93 0.66 -1.65
N VAL A 501 1.97 1.32 -1.17
CA VAL A 501 3.13 0.67 -0.54
C VAL A 501 2.98 0.70 0.98
N TYR A 502 3.25 -0.42 1.63
CA TYR A 502 3.25 -0.58 3.09
C TYR A 502 4.59 -1.15 3.55
N ILE A 503 5.02 -0.79 4.75
CA ILE A 503 6.21 -1.36 5.39
C ILE A 503 5.78 -2.41 6.40
N TYR A 504 6.21 -3.64 6.21
CA TYR A 504 6.06 -4.72 7.18
C TYR A 504 7.25 -4.70 8.12
N TYR A 505 6.99 -4.29 9.35
CA TYR A 505 7.94 -4.30 10.45
C TYR A 505 7.29 -4.99 11.65
N HIS A 506 7.35 -6.33 11.65
CA HIS A 506 6.76 -7.17 12.69
C HIS A 506 7.84 -7.87 13.50
N THR A 507 7.76 -7.79 14.83
CA THR A 507 8.66 -8.49 15.75
C THR A 507 7.96 -8.79 17.08
N PRO A 508 8.28 -9.92 17.74
CA PRO A 508 7.80 -10.18 19.11
C PRO A 508 8.25 -9.11 20.11
N GLU A 509 9.42 -8.47 19.88
CA GLU A 509 9.98 -7.42 20.72
C GLU A 509 9.40 -6.02 20.43
N TYR A 510 8.31 -5.91 19.71
CA TYR A 510 7.73 -4.65 19.19
C TYR A 510 7.65 -3.50 20.21
N ARG A 511 7.44 -3.81 21.51
CA ARG A 511 7.36 -2.80 22.59
C ARG A 511 8.68 -2.06 22.83
N ASN A 512 9.82 -2.71 22.57
CA ASN A 512 11.17 -2.20 22.80
C ASN A 512 11.93 -1.94 21.51
N ALA A 513 11.37 -2.33 20.36
CA ALA A 513 11.99 -2.14 19.07
C ALA A 513 12.06 -0.65 18.70
N LEU A 514 13.22 -0.22 18.23
CA LEU A 514 13.41 1.17 17.81
C LEU A 514 12.72 1.43 16.47
N PRO A 515 12.18 2.64 16.26
CA PRO A 515 11.67 3.05 14.96
C PRO A 515 12.78 3.02 13.91
N ILE A 516 12.41 2.65 12.68
CA ILE A 516 13.35 2.60 11.56
C ILE A 516 13.00 3.70 10.57
N LYS A 517 13.99 4.55 10.27
CA LYS A 517 13.86 5.62 9.30
C LYS A 517 13.94 5.06 7.89
N ILE A 518 12.94 5.32 7.07
CA ILE A 518 12.89 4.90 5.67
C ILE A 518 12.55 6.11 4.80
N HIS A 519 13.25 6.22 3.68
CA HIS A 519 13.02 7.20 2.65
C HIS A 519 12.67 6.51 1.33
N ILE A 520 11.53 6.86 0.72
CA ILE A 520 11.08 6.36 -0.58
C ILE A 520 11.08 7.50 -1.58
N PRO A 521 12.20 7.75 -2.29
CA PRO A 521 12.31 8.85 -3.24
C PRO A 521 11.52 8.61 -4.53
N SER A 522 11.28 7.36 -4.91
CA SER A 522 10.51 6.96 -6.09
C SER A 522 9.00 6.90 -5.83
N GLY A 523 8.21 6.56 -6.85
CA GLY A 523 6.75 6.52 -6.75
C GLY A 523 6.12 7.92 -6.62
N GLN A 524 4.82 7.95 -6.47
CA GLN A 524 4.02 9.17 -6.35
C GLN A 524 3.46 9.30 -4.92
N VAL A 525 3.46 10.52 -4.39
CA VAL A 525 2.85 10.78 -3.07
C VAL A 525 1.32 10.73 -3.22
N ASN A 526 0.71 9.69 -2.64
CA ASN A 526 -0.74 9.55 -2.47
C ASN A 526 -1.20 10.21 -1.17
N GLY A 527 -0.34 10.17 -0.16
CA GLY A 527 -0.67 10.54 1.19
C GLY A 527 -1.61 9.54 1.87
N TYR A 528 -1.84 9.77 3.15
CA TYR A 528 -2.85 9.11 3.98
C TYR A 528 -3.26 10.06 5.10
N PHE A 529 -4.38 9.78 5.77
CA PHE A 529 -4.78 10.53 6.95
C PHE A 529 -4.58 9.65 8.20
N ASP A 530 -3.85 10.16 9.19
CA ASP A 530 -3.61 9.51 10.46
C ASP A 530 -4.11 10.44 11.57
N SER A 531 -5.12 10.03 12.31
CA SER A 531 -5.76 10.84 13.34
C SER A 531 -4.83 11.20 14.51
N GLY A 532 -3.73 10.45 14.68
CA GLY A 532 -2.68 10.72 15.65
C GLY A 532 -1.62 11.71 15.19
N LYS A 533 -1.50 11.95 13.89
CA LYS A 533 -0.48 12.84 13.30
C LYS A 533 -1.07 14.11 12.68
N HIS A 534 -2.24 14.01 12.06
CA HIS A 534 -2.85 15.08 11.27
C HIS A 534 -3.97 15.77 12.01
N GLN A 535 -4.18 17.06 11.72
CA GLN A 535 -5.32 17.81 12.22
C GLN A 535 -6.55 17.59 11.32
N PRO A 536 -7.78 17.78 11.82
CA PRO A 536 -8.99 17.67 10.99
C PRO A 536 -8.95 18.58 9.75
N SER A 537 -8.29 19.75 9.83
CA SER A 537 -8.10 20.69 8.72
C SER A 537 -7.22 20.13 7.59
N ASP A 538 -6.39 19.13 7.84
CA ASP A 538 -5.54 18.50 6.83
C ASP A 538 -6.31 17.55 5.91
N TRP A 539 -7.49 17.07 6.34
CA TRP A 539 -8.27 16.05 5.64
C TRP A 539 -8.44 16.36 4.15
N ASN A 540 -9.06 17.49 3.83
CA ASN A 540 -9.33 17.83 2.44
C ASN A 540 -8.06 18.05 1.61
N ARG A 541 -7.01 18.62 2.21
CA ARG A 541 -5.71 18.81 1.54
C ARG A 541 -5.10 17.49 1.15
N LEU A 542 -5.01 16.54 2.09
CA LEU A 542 -4.42 15.22 1.88
C LEU A 542 -5.24 14.41 0.88
N LEU A 543 -6.55 14.33 1.08
CA LEU A 543 -7.44 13.57 0.21
C LEU A 543 -7.46 14.12 -1.24
N ASN A 544 -7.38 15.45 -1.43
CA ASN A 544 -7.34 16.03 -2.76
C ASN A 544 -6.00 15.83 -3.48
N ALA A 545 -4.91 15.65 -2.74
CA ALA A 545 -3.59 15.35 -3.29
C ALA A 545 -3.43 13.87 -3.70
N ALA A 546 -4.35 12.98 -3.29
CA ALA A 546 -4.27 11.57 -3.62
C ALA A 546 -4.26 11.32 -5.13
N VAL A 547 -3.33 10.48 -5.59
CA VAL A 547 -3.12 10.12 -7.00
C VAL A 547 -3.61 8.70 -7.34
N GLY A 548 -3.67 7.81 -6.34
CA GLY A 548 -4.19 6.46 -6.47
C GLY A 548 -5.71 6.39 -6.30
N PRO A 549 -6.33 5.25 -6.62
CA PRO A 549 -7.78 5.06 -6.47
C PRO A 549 -8.24 4.90 -5.02
N HIS A 550 -7.35 4.52 -4.10
CA HIS A 550 -7.65 4.25 -2.69
C HIS A 550 -6.85 5.17 -1.78
N PHE A 551 -7.36 5.37 -0.57
CA PHE A 551 -6.77 6.23 0.43
C PHE A 551 -6.84 5.56 1.81
N ASP A 552 -5.71 5.57 2.53
CA ASP A 552 -5.62 5.04 3.88
C ASP A 552 -6.07 6.09 4.91
N VAL A 553 -6.86 5.65 5.88
CA VAL A 553 -7.26 6.46 7.03
C VAL A 553 -6.99 5.66 8.29
N LEU A 554 -6.05 6.11 9.11
CA LEU A 554 -5.67 5.47 10.36
C LEU A 554 -6.27 6.19 11.56
N GLY A 555 -6.88 5.38 12.41
CA GLY A 555 -7.29 5.76 13.75
C GLY A 555 -6.33 5.23 14.83
N GLU A 556 -6.83 5.09 16.03
CA GLU A 556 -6.12 4.41 17.11
C GLU A 556 -6.24 2.88 17.01
N LYS A 557 -7.38 2.38 16.51
CA LYS A 557 -7.77 0.96 16.47
C LYS A 557 -8.22 0.50 15.10
N ALA A 558 -8.59 1.39 14.22
CA ALA A 558 -9.13 1.09 12.92
C ALA A 558 -8.23 1.62 11.79
N HIS A 559 -8.17 0.88 10.70
CA HIS A 559 -7.51 1.26 9.46
C HIS A 559 -8.50 1.09 8.31
N LEU A 560 -8.85 2.20 7.63
CA LEU A 560 -9.76 2.19 6.50
C LEU A 560 -8.96 2.29 5.20
N ILE A 561 -9.28 1.43 4.23
CA ILE A 561 -8.71 1.49 2.88
C ILE A 561 -9.89 1.58 1.90
N PHE A 562 -10.36 2.81 1.64
CA PHE A 562 -11.54 3.05 0.83
C PHE A 562 -11.27 3.92 -0.40
N PRO A 563 -12.19 3.94 -1.41
CA PRO A 563 -12.00 4.72 -2.62
C PRO A 563 -11.96 6.23 -2.36
N VAL A 564 -11.01 6.91 -2.99
CA VAL A 564 -10.81 8.37 -2.91
C VAL A 564 -12.08 9.13 -3.30
N ASP A 565 -12.77 8.72 -4.37
CA ASP A 565 -14.00 9.37 -4.84
C ASP A 565 -15.13 9.26 -3.83
N LYS A 566 -15.21 8.14 -3.08
CA LYS A 566 -16.22 7.91 -2.06
C LYS A 566 -15.98 8.76 -0.82
N PHE A 567 -14.73 8.86 -0.37
CA PHE A 567 -14.38 9.80 0.69
C PHE A 567 -14.69 11.24 0.29
N LYS A 568 -14.29 11.67 -0.92
CA LYS A 568 -14.57 13.04 -1.42
C LYS A 568 -16.07 13.35 -1.47
N ALA A 569 -16.89 12.37 -1.81
CA ALA A 569 -18.33 12.55 -1.96
C ALA A 569 -19.09 12.54 -0.62
N ASN A 570 -18.63 11.78 0.38
CA ASN A 570 -19.45 11.44 1.55
C ASN A 570 -18.81 11.83 2.89
N THR A 571 -17.49 12.13 2.94
CA THR A 571 -16.75 12.35 4.21
C THR A 571 -16.27 13.80 4.33
N PRO A 572 -17.07 14.71 4.85
CA PRO A 572 -16.63 16.09 5.06
C PRO A 572 -15.60 16.22 6.20
N ASP A 573 -15.57 15.30 7.15
CA ASP A 573 -14.67 15.24 8.28
C ASP A 573 -14.14 13.80 8.48
N GLY A 574 -12.89 13.57 8.04
CA GLY A 574 -12.23 12.27 8.13
C GLY A 574 -11.91 11.88 9.58
N LYS A 575 -11.64 12.86 10.46
CA LYS A 575 -11.38 12.60 11.87
C LYS A 575 -12.64 12.06 12.58
N ALA A 576 -13.77 12.71 12.36
CA ALA A 576 -15.03 12.27 12.95
C ALA A 576 -15.42 10.87 12.44
N LEU A 577 -15.15 10.55 11.17
CA LEU A 577 -15.44 9.24 10.63
C LEU A 577 -14.56 8.17 11.29
N ILE A 578 -13.23 8.35 11.29
CA ILE A 578 -12.31 7.34 11.86
C ILE A 578 -12.53 7.14 13.37
N ASP A 579 -12.88 8.18 14.12
CA ASP A 579 -13.22 8.07 15.54
C ASP A 579 -14.44 7.18 15.78
N ALA A 580 -15.40 7.15 14.85
CA ALA A 580 -16.54 6.25 14.93
C ALA A 580 -16.12 4.78 14.69
N TYR A 581 -15.21 4.52 13.78
CA TYR A 581 -14.63 3.19 13.57
C TYR A 581 -13.77 2.74 14.76
N ASP A 582 -12.91 3.61 15.27
CA ASP A 582 -12.13 3.34 16.48
C ASP A 582 -13.03 2.97 17.65
N ARG A 583 -14.14 3.71 17.85
CA ARG A 583 -15.13 3.42 18.88
C ARG A 583 -15.79 2.06 18.70
N LEU A 584 -16.11 1.65 17.47
CA LEU A 584 -16.64 0.33 17.18
C LEU A 584 -15.66 -0.75 17.66
N VAL A 585 -14.41 -0.69 17.20
CA VAL A 585 -13.37 -1.67 17.53
C VAL A 585 -13.12 -1.70 19.04
N LEU A 586 -12.98 -0.53 19.66
CA LEU A 586 -12.73 -0.42 21.09
C LEU A 586 -13.86 -1.02 21.92
N LEU A 587 -15.13 -0.78 21.56
CA LEU A 587 -16.27 -1.36 22.24
C LEU A 587 -16.23 -2.89 22.21
N GLU A 588 -15.91 -3.51 21.09
CA GLU A 588 -15.80 -4.97 21.02
C GLU A 588 -14.64 -5.51 21.85
N GLN A 589 -13.47 -4.87 21.79
CA GLN A 589 -12.32 -5.25 22.59
C GLN A 589 -12.59 -5.10 24.10
N GLN A 590 -13.27 -4.05 24.51
CA GLN A 590 -13.69 -3.83 25.89
C GLN A 590 -14.73 -4.87 26.34
N PHE A 591 -15.69 -5.21 25.48
CA PHE A 591 -16.67 -6.24 25.74
C PHE A 591 -16.02 -7.61 25.98
N MET A 592 -14.99 -7.93 25.23
CA MET A 592 -14.15 -9.12 25.41
C MET A 592 -13.25 -9.08 26.65
N GLY A 593 -13.18 -7.95 27.34
CA GLY A 593 -12.31 -7.77 28.51
C GLY A 593 -10.82 -7.67 28.16
N LEU A 594 -10.45 -7.37 26.91
CA LEU A 594 -9.04 -7.29 26.53
C LEU A 594 -8.30 -6.18 27.28
N GLU A 595 -8.96 -5.04 27.52
CA GLU A 595 -8.40 -3.95 28.32
C GLU A 595 -8.25 -4.36 29.81
N LYS A 596 -9.27 -5.00 30.40
CA LYS A 596 -9.28 -5.44 31.79
C LYS A 596 -8.13 -6.42 32.10
N TYR A 597 -7.79 -7.28 31.15
CA TYR A 597 -6.81 -8.36 31.33
C TYR A 597 -5.47 -8.10 30.63
N ASP A 598 -5.18 -6.84 30.22
CA ASP A 598 -3.94 -6.43 29.53
C ASP A 598 -3.64 -7.29 28.27
N ARG A 599 -4.68 -7.52 27.45
CA ARG A 599 -4.64 -8.35 26.24
C ARG A 599 -4.98 -7.57 24.96
N MET A 600 -4.95 -6.22 25.04
CA MET A 600 -5.28 -5.37 23.90
C MET A 600 -4.32 -5.62 22.74
N ASP A 601 -4.87 -5.87 21.55
CA ASP A 601 -4.08 -5.96 20.33
C ASP A 601 -3.61 -4.56 19.91
N PRO A 602 -2.31 -4.36 19.69
CA PRO A 602 -1.78 -3.08 19.24
C PRO A 602 -1.98 -2.86 17.73
N ASN A 603 -2.26 -3.91 16.94
CA ASN A 603 -2.55 -3.81 15.52
C ASN A 603 -3.95 -3.26 15.29
N HIS A 604 -4.16 -2.54 14.19
CA HIS A 604 -5.47 -2.04 13.80
C HIS A 604 -6.38 -3.16 13.30
N VAL A 605 -7.68 -2.91 13.27
CA VAL A 605 -8.63 -3.69 12.48
C VAL A 605 -8.75 -3.02 11.10
N CYS A 606 -8.47 -3.76 10.04
CA CYS A 606 -8.56 -3.27 8.68
C CYS A 606 -9.98 -3.39 8.12
N PHE A 607 -10.50 -2.28 7.63
CA PHE A 607 -11.76 -2.18 6.89
C PHE A 607 -11.43 -1.83 5.43
N SER A 608 -11.68 -2.75 4.51
CA SER A 608 -11.25 -2.59 3.12
C SER A 608 -12.42 -2.66 2.14
N VAL A 609 -12.37 -1.83 1.10
CA VAL A 609 -13.29 -1.99 -0.04
C VAL A 609 -12.94 -3.28 -0.80
N MET A 610 -13.99 -3.93 -1.33
CA MET A 610 -13.87 -5.13 -2.15
C MET A 610 -14.65 -4.99 -3.45
N TYR A 611 -14.16 -5.65 -4.50
CA TYR A 611 -14.72 -5.61 -5.85
C TYR A 611 -15.27 -6.97 -6.28
N ASN A 612 -15.65 -7.81 -5.29
CA ASN A 612 -16.36 -9.09 -5.48
C ASN A 612 -17.87 -8.93 -5.25
N ASP A 613 -18.61 -10.04 -5.33
CA ASP A 613 -20.07 -10.05 -5.16
C ASP A 613 -20.51 -10.27 -3.69
N SER A 614 -19.60 -10.41 -2.75
CA SER A 614 -19.90 -10.60 -1.32
C SER A 614 -20.23 -9.26 -0.68
N TYR A 615 -21.41 -9.16 -0.06
CA TYR A 615 -21.90 -7.89 0.49
C TYR A 615 -20.97 -7.33 1.59
N MET A 616 -20.70 -8.14 2.61
CA MET A 616 -19.69 -7.89 3.67
C MET A 616 -19.15 -9.24 4.12
N TYR A 617 -17.91 -9.28 4.60
CA TYR A 617 -17.34 -10.49 5.17
C TYR A 617 -16.12 -10.19 6.04
N SER A 618 -15.79 -11.12 6.93
CA SER A 618 -14.54 -11.18 7.68
C SER A 618 -13.57 -12.16 7.02
N ALA A 619 -12.32 -11.76 6.85
CA ALA A 619 -11.23 -12.57 6.32
C ALA A 619 -10.08 -12.70 7.31
N ALA A 620 -8.96 -13.29 6.89
CA ALA A 620 -7.84 -13.58 7.80
C ALA A 620 -7.28 -12.33 8.52
N ASN A 621 -7.15 -11.19 7.81
CA ASN A 621 -6.50 -9.98 8.32
C ASN A 621 -7.29 -8.69 8.02
N HIS A 622 -8.51 -8.79 7.55
CA HIS A 622 -9.34 -7.64 7.22
C HIS A 622 -10.81 -7.97 7.23
N THR A 623 -11.62 -6.94 7.29
CA THR A 623 -13.06 -7.01 6.99
C THR A 623 -13.31 -6.38 5.63
N GLY A 624 -14.06 -7.07 4.76
CA GLY A 624 -14.31 -6.67 3.37
C GLY A 624 -15.71 -6.15 3.14
N TYR A 625 -15.84 -5.08 2.37
CA TYR A 625 -17.09 -4.39 2.08
C TYR A 625 -17.22 -4.13 0.58
N VAL A 626 -18.26 -4.66 -0.06
CA VAL A 626 -18.43 -4.48 -1.49
C VAL A 626 -18.53 -2.99 -1.89
N ALA A 627 -18.00 -2.63 -3.05
CA ALA A 627 -17.91 -1.25 -3.51
C ALA A 627 -19.25 -0.48 -3.50
N SER A 628 -20.38 -1.17 -3.63
CA SER A 628 -21.73 -0.56 -3.55
C SER A 628 -22.10 -0.05 -2.15
N THR A 629 -21.46 -0.54 -1.09
CA THR A 629 -21.68 -0.09 0.30
C THR A 629 -20.88 1.16 0.66
N MET A 630 -19.92 1.58 -0.16
CA MET A 630 -18.98 2.64 0.19
C MET A 630 -19.60 4.01 0.45
N ASN A 631 -20.74 4.33 -0.15
CA ASN A 631 -21.44 5.58 0.20
C ASN A 631 -21.86 5.58 1.68
N MET A 632 -22.36 4.44 2.16
CA MET A 632 -22.74 4.24 3.56
C MET A 632 -21.52 4.19 4.47
N MET A 633 -20.48 3.46 4.08
CA MET A 633 -19.26 3.28 4.88
C MET A 633 -18.44 4.58 5.03
N CYS A 634 -18.53 5.50 4.06
CA CYS A 634 -17.84 6.79 4.08
C CYS A 634 -18.69 7.93 4.69
N ASP A 635 -19.97 7.74 4.94
CA ASP A 635 -20.85 8.73 5.58
C ASP A 635 -21.06 8.36 7.05
N ILE A 636 -20.56 9.18 7.97
CA ILE A 636 -20.62 8.91 9.41
C ILE A 636 -22.05 8.65 9.92
N SER A 637 -23.04 9.36 9.40
CA SER A 637 -24.43 9.22 9.86
C SER A 637 -25.04 7.90 9.38
N GLN A 638 -24.81 7.54 8.12
CA GLN A 638 -25.24 6.27 7.54
C GLN A 638 -24.48 5.09 8.16
N PHE A 639 -23.16 5.25 8.40
CA PHE A 639 -22.34 4.25 9.09
C PHE A 639 -22.90 3.95 10.48
N ILE A 640 -23.16 4.98 11.30
CA ILE A 640 -23.75 4.81 12.65
C ILE A 640 -25.13 4.17 12.57
N GLN A 641 -25.97 4.58 11.62
CA GLN A 641 -27.31 4.00 11.45
C GLN A 641 -27.24 2.51 11.05
N SER A 642 -26.26 2.14 10.25
CA SER A 642 -26.07 0.78 9.71
C SER A 642 -24.97 0.00 10.44
N ILE A 643 -24.58 0.41 11.65
CA ILE A 643 -23.43 -0.08 12.39
C ILE A 643 -23.45 -1.60 12.64
N TRP A 644 -24.61 -2.23 12.58
CA TRP A 644 -24.78 -3.68 12.74
C TRP A 644 -23.86 -4.47 11.80
N GLY A 645 -23.86 -4.14 10.50
CA GLY A 645 -23.07 -4.86 9.50
C GLY A 645 -21.57 -4.82 9.80
N PRO A 646 -20.94 -3.64 9.88
CA PRO A 646 -19.51 -3.54 10.25
C PRO A 646 -19.18 -4.22 11.58
N ALA A 647 -20.03 -4.07 12.61
CA ALA A 647 -19.82 -4.75 13.89
C ALA A 647 -20.03 -6.28 13.81
N HIS A 648 -20.83 -6.77 12.87
CA HIS A 648 -20.98 -8.19 12.60
C HIS A 648 -19.69 -8.80 12.03
N GLU A 649 -19.04 -8.12 11.10
CA GLU A 649 -17.82 -8.60 10.48
C GLU A 649 -16.62 -8.52 11.44
N VAL A 650 -16.49 -7.44 12.21
CA VAL A 650 -15.49 -7.36 13.28
C VAL A 650 -15.77 -8.40 14.36
N GLY A 651 -17.05 -8.62 14.68
CA GLY A 651 -17.50 -9.67 15.58
C GLY A 651 -17.06 -11.07 15.14
N HIS A 652 -17.10 -11.39 13.84
CA HIS A 652 -16.53 -12.64 13.31
C HIS A 652 -15.03 -12.76 13.58
N SER A 653 -14.27 -11.67 13.38
CA SER A 653 -12.84 -11.66 13.70
C SER A 653 -12.60 -11.94 15.18
N ASN A 654 -13.42 -11.38 16.06
CA ASN A 654 -13.31 -11.46 17.52
C ASN A 654 -13.92 -12.71 18.15
N GLN A 655 -14.67 -13.54 17.40
CA GLN A 655 -15.22 -14.79 17.93
C GLN A 655 -14.13 -15.68 18.53
N THR A 656 -14.30 -16.06 19.81
CA THR A 656 -13.33 -16.87 20.54
C THR A 656 -13.67 -18.35 20.45
N LYS A 657 -12.86 -19.09 19.73
CA LYS A 657 -13.05 -20.54 19.44
C LYS A 657 -12.24 -21.42 20.37
N PRO A 658 -12.77 -22.61 20.74
CA PRO A 658 -14.14 -23.09 20.51
C PRO A 658 -15.14 -22.66 21.62
N GLY A 659 -14.71 -22.00 22.68
CA GLY A 659 -15.46 -21.85 23.92
C GLY A 659 -16.66 -20.91 23.86
N LEU A 660 -16.59 -19.81 23.08
CA LEU A 660 -17.72 -18.90 22.82
C LEU A 660 -18.22 -18.99 21.37
N CYS A 661 -17.52 -19.71 20.51
CA CYS A 661 -17.94 -19.96 19.13
C CYS A 661 -17.66 -21.42 18.79
N TRP A 662 -18.48 -22.33 19.32
CA TRP A 662 -18.46 -23.74 18.91
C TRP A 662 -19.16 -23.91 17.57
N HIS A 663 -18.94 -25.05 16.91
CA HIS A 663 -19.52 -25.32 15.60
C HIS A 663 -21.05 -25.29 15.64
N GLY A 664 -21.67 -24.53 14.81
CA GLY A 664 -23.10 -24.18 14.75
C GLY A 664 -23.43 -22.79 15.30
N MET A 665 -22.44 -22.06 15.85
CA MET A 665 -22.63 -20.70 16.40
C MET A 665 -21.88 -19.62 15.61
N GLY A 666 -21.38 -19.95 14.43
CA GLY A 666 -20.62 -19.03 13.57
C GLY A 666 -21.36 -17.70 13.34
N GLU A 667 -22.63 -17.76 12.95
CA GLU A 667 -23.50 -16.59 12.68
C GLU A 667 -24.34 -16.16 13.91
N VAL A 668 -24.05 -16.67 15.09
CA VAL A 668 -24.79 -16.35 16.31
C VAL A 668 -23.96 -15.51 17.27
N THR A 669 -22.77 -15.99 17.65
CA THR A 669 -22.00 -15.35 18.73
C THR A 669 -21.23 -14.10 18.27
N ASN A 670 -20.96 -13.93 16.97
CA ASN A 670 -20.49 -12.67 16.41
C ASN A 670 -21.53 -11.54 16.62
N ASN A 671 -22.80 -11.88 16.57
CA ASN A 671 -23.89 -10.93 16.75
C ASN A 671 -24.10 -10.45 18.20
N ILE A 672 -23.44 -11.06 19.19
CA ILE A 672 -23.37 -10.48 20.53
C ILE A 672 -22.62 -9.14 20.47
N HIS A 673 -21.53 -9.11 19.73
CA HIS A 673 -20.75 -7.89 19.48
C HIS A 673 -21.57 -6.86 18.72
N SER A 674 -22.29 -7.29 17.68
CA SER A 674 -23.17 -6.40 16.89
C SER A 674 -24.22 -5.71 17.76
N LEU A 675 -24.89 -6.45 18.65
CA LEU A 675 -25.88 -5.90 19.56
C LEU A 675 -25.25 -4.91 20.55
N TYR A 676 -24.10 -5.28 21.11
CA TYR A 676 -23.40 -4.42 22.06
C TYR A 676 -22.97 -3.10 21.43
N VAL A 677 -22.36 -3.15 20.24
CA VAL A 677 -21.97 -1.95 19.48
C VAL A 677 -23.20 -1.14 19.07
N GLN A 678 -24.19 -1.76 18.45
CA GLN A 678 -25.43 -1.11 17.98
C GLN A 678 -26.08 -0.31 19.12
N THR A 679 -26.31 -0.94 20.27
CA THR A 679 -26.96 -0.30 21.41
C THR A 679 -26.06 0.75 22.09
N SER A 680 -24.74 0.56 22.09
CA SER A 680 -23.77 1.54 22.59
C SER A 680 -23.67 2.80 21.73
N PHE A 681 -23.99 2.71 20.43
CA PHE A 681 -24.14 3.87 19.55
C PHE A 681 -25.53 4.55 19.66
N GLY A 682 -26.42 4.00 20.48
CA GLY A 682 -27.75 4.57 20.72
C GLY A 682 -28.83 4.08 19.74
N ASN A 683 -28.52 3.13 18.87
CA ASN A 683 -29.50 2.50 18.00
C ASN A 683 -30.35 1.49 18.79
N PRO A 684 -31.65 1.29 18.43
CA PRO A 684 -32.47 0.26 19.03
C PRO A 684 -31.89 -1.14 18.82
N SER A 685 -32.06 -2.02 19.80
CA SER A 685 -31.68 -3.43 19.66
C SER A 685 -32.44 -4.09 18.51
N ARG A 686 -31.73 -4.76 17.61
CA ARG A 686 -32.31 -5.51 16.49
C ARG A 686 -33.26 -6.62 16.93
N LEU A 687 -33.11 -7.14 18.16
CA LEU A 687 -34.02 -8.14 18.70
C LEU A 687 -35.46 -7.59 18.96
N LEU A 688 -35.61 -6.27 18.95
CA LEU A 688 -36.91 -5.60 19.03
C LEU A 688 -37.61 -5.46 17.67
N ASP A 689 -36.91 -5.72 16.58
CA ASP A 689 -37.48 -5.61 15.24
C ASP A 689 -38.61 -6.62 15.05
N LEU A 690 -39.62 -6.21 14.26
CA LEU A 690 -40.70 -7.10 13.87
C LEU A 690 -40.18 -8.19 12.94
N TYR A 691 -40.37 -9.44 13.29
CA TYR A 691 -39.88 -10.58 12.55
C TYR A 691 -40.51 -10.68 11.15
N ASN A 692 -39.69 -10.45 10.09
CA ASN A 692 -40.13 -10.54 8.69
C ASN A 692 -41.49 -9.88 8.38
N GLY A 693 -41.72 -8.68 8.95
CA GLY A 693 -42.98 -7.94 8.78
C GLY A 693 -44.19 -8.54 9.49
N LYS A 694 -43.98 -9.48 10.43
CA LYS A 694 -45.00 -10.03 11.31
C LYS A 694 -45.38 -9.03 12.40
N THR A 695 -46.38 -9.38 13.23
CA THR A 695 -46.88 -8.56 14.35
C THR A 695 -46.18 -8.84 15.68
N TYR A 696 -45.16 -9.70 15.66
CA TYR A 696 -44.35 -10.08 16.82
C TYR A 696 -42.84 -9.83 16.55
N THR A 697 -42.14 -9.57 17.62
CA THR A 697 -40.71 -9.29 17.57
C THR A 697 -39.86 -10.56 17.46
N ILE A 698 -38.53 -10.39 17.20
CA ILE A 698 -37.58 -11.50 17.24
C ILE A 698 -37.55 -12.14 18.64
N TYR A 699 -37.61 -11.35 19.73
CA TYR A 699 -37.75 -11.89 21.09
C TYR A 699 -38.98 -12.79 21.24
N GLU A 700 -40.17 -12.31 20.83
CA GLU A 700 -41.38 -13.05 20.97
C GLU A 700 -41.38 -14.34 20.16
N LYS A 701 -40.80 -14.35 18.97
CA LYS A 701 -40.58 -15.56 18.17
C LYS A 701 -39.71 -16.56 18.89
N GLY A 702 -38.52 -16.16 19.39
CA GLY A 702 -37.58 -17.04 20.08
C GLY A 702 -38.18 -17.62 21.34
N LEU A 703 -38.79 -16.79 22.21
CA LEU A 703 -39.46 -17.24 23.42
C LEU A 703 -40.61 -18.24 23.09
N SER A 704 -41.42 -17.96 22.07
CA SER A 704 -42.44 -18.90 21.63
C SER A 704 -41.86 -20.24 21.15
N ALA A 705 -40.80 -20.20 20.36
CA ALA A 705 -40.18 -21.40 19.77
C ALA A 705 -39.51 -22.30 20.81
N PHE A 706 -38.78 -21.74 21.76
CA PHE A 706 -38.05 -22.51 22.77
C PHE A 706 -38.90 -22.91 23.98
N PHE A 707 -39.88 -22.07 24.38
CA PHE A 707 -40.62 -22.28 25.61
C PHE A 707 -41.90 -23.06 25.45
N THR A 708 -42.44 -23.21 24.23
CA THR A 708 -43.63 -24.04 23.96
C THR A 708 -43.27 -25.48 23.58
N GLN A 709 -42.05 -25.72 23.08
CA GLN A 709 -41.56 -27.04 22.70
C GLN A 709 -40.15 -27.20 23.20
N ARG A 710 -39.85 -28.32 23.81
CA ARG A 710 -38.46 -28.69 24.15
C ARG A 710 -37.71 -28.90 22.84
N ARG A 711 -36.60 -28.19 22.69
CA ARG A 711 -35.76 -28.30 21.50
C ARG A 711 -34.32 -27.98 21.83
N PRO A 712 -33.33 -28.67 21.22
CA PRO A 712 -31.93 -28.34 21.39
C PRO A 712 -31.62 -26.94 20.85
N HIS A 713 -30.80 -26.17 21.56
CA HIS A 713 -30.44 -24.79 21.20
C HIS A 713 -29.79 -24.70 19.82
N VAL A 714 -28.92 -25.67 19.47
CA VAL A 714 -28.17 -25.71 18.20
C VAL A 714 -29.06 -25.96 16.96
N VAL A 715 -30.30 -26.44 17.14
CA VAL A 715 -31.18 -26.77 16.02
C VAL A 715 -31.82 -25.51 15.44
N LYS A 716 -31.50 -25.24 14.16
CA LYS A 716 -32.07 -24.18 13.34
C LYS A 716 -33.05 -24.76 12.31
N ASP A 717 -34.21 -24.16 12.15
CA ASP A 717 -35.26 -24.54 11.21
C ASP A 717 -36.15 -23.33 10.84
N ASP A 718 -37.31 -23.57 10.25
CA ASP A 718 -38.29 -22.52 9.89
C ASP A 718 -38.83 -21.72 11.10
N LYS A 719 -38.70 -22.22 12.31
CA LYS A 719 -39.15 -21.59 13.57
C LYS A 719 -38.04 -20.86 14.31
N VAL A 720 -36.80 -21.26 14.12
CA VAL A 720 -35.62 -20.72 14.83
C VAL A 720 -34.50 -20.39 13.85
N ASP A 721 -34.12 -19.13 13.81
CA ASP A 721 -32.95 -18.61 13.08
C ASP A 721 -31.82 -18.17 14.03
N GLU A 722 -30.74 -17.62 13.48
CA GLU A 722 -29.57 -17.16 14.20
C GLU A 722 -29.91 -16.09 15.27
N LEU A 723 -30.81 -15.15 14.93
CA LEU A 723 -31.21 -14.09 15.85
C LEU A 723 -32.01 -14.64 17.04
N ASN A 724 -32.81 -15.71 16.84
CA ASN A 724 -33.48 -16.37 17.95
C ASN A 724 -32.52 -17.13 18.85
N GLN A 725 -31.49 -17.75 18.28
CA GLN A 725 -30.40 -18.39 19.05
C GLN A 725 -29.52 -17.38 19.79
N LEU A 726 -29.43 -16.15 19.33
CA LEU A 726 -28.70 -15.05 19.97
C LEU A 726 -29.34 -14.56 21.26
N ILE A 727 -30.67 -14.69 21.42
CA ILE A 727 -31.42 -14.11 22.54
C ILE A 727 -30.84 -14.49 23.92
N PRO A 728 -30.57 -15.76 24.26
CA PRO A 728 -30.05 -16.12 25.58
C PRO A 728 -28.71 -15.47 25.90
N PHE A 729 -27.82 -15.32 24.92
CA PHE A 729 -26.55 -14.64 25.13
C PHE A 729 -26.75 -13.16 25.48
N TRP A 730 -27.68 -12.49 24.76
CA TRP A 730 -28.01 -11.10 25.03
C TRP A 730 -28.75 -10.91 26.37
N GLN A 731 -29.64 -11.84 26.74
CA GLN A 731 -30.32 -11.83 28.03
C GLN A 731 -29.36 -11.96 29.22
N LEU A 732 -28.32 -12.78 29.08
CA LEU A 732 -27.24 -12.86 30.10
C LEU A 732 -26.55 -11.50 30.26
N TYR A 733 -26.21 -10.79 29.16
CA TYR A 733 -25.65 -9.46 29.22
C TYR A 733 -26.57 -8.46 29.94
N LEU A 734 -27.83 -8.39 29.50
CA LEU A 734 -28.80 -7.47 30.08
C LEU A 734 -29.02 -7.75 31.58
N TYR A 735 -29.16 -9.01 31.95
CA TYR A 735 -29.43 -9.41 33.33
C TYR A 735 -28.23 -9.10 34.26
N THR A 736 -27.04 -9.51 33.87
CA THR A 736 -25.84 -9.28 34.68
C THR A 736 -25.54 -7.79 34.81
N LYS A 737 -25.70 -7.02 33.76
CA LYS A 737 -25.63 -5.54 33.80
C LYS A 737 -26.67 -4.95 34.76
N ALA A 738 -27.94 -5.39 34.66
CA ALA A 738 -28.99 -4.91 35.54
C ALA A 738 -28.76 -5.26 37.03
N MET A 739 -28.03 -6.36 37.28
CA MET A 739 -27.64 -6.77 38.64
C MET A 739 -26.33 -6.14 39.10
N GLY A 740 -25.71 -5.26 38.32
CA GLY A 740 -24.48 -4.57 38.66
C GLY A 740 -23.19 -5.36 38.37
N ASN A 741 -23.26 -6.49 37.71
CA ASN A 741 -22.10 -7.22 37.21
C ASN A 741 -21.84 -6.85 35.74
N GLU A 742 -21.21 -5.69 35.51
CA GLU A 742 -20.87 -5.21 34.18
C GLU A 742 -19.68 -5.96 33.55
N ASP A 743 -18.95 -6.72 34.36
CA ASP A 743 -17.77 -7.45 33.93
C ASP A 743 -18.07 -8.90 33.47
N PHE A 744 -19.32 -9.34 33.54
CA PHE A 744 -19.71 -10.73 33.25
C PHE A 744 -19.10 -11.27 31.96
N TYR A 745 -19.27 -10.59 30.80
CA TYR A 745 -18.69 -11.06 29.55
C TYR A 745 -17.17 -10.95 29.54
N LYS A 746 -16.58 -9.92 30.13
CA LYS A 746 -15.12 -9.77 30.24
C LYS A 746 -14.50 -10.98 30.94
N ASP A 747 -15.10 -11.39 32.05
CA ASP A 747 -14.66 -12.51 32.86
C ASP A 747 -14.94 -13.85 32.16
N LEU A 748 -16.08 -13.99 31.49
CA LEU A 748 -16.43 -15.17 30.69
C LEU A 748 -15.42 -15.38 29.54
N TYR A 749 -15.07 -14.34 28.79
CA TYR A 749 -14.05 -14.41 27.75
C TYR A 749 -12.69 -14.83 28.33
N GLU A 750 -12.30 -14.31 29.50
CA GLU A 750 -11.02 -14.69 30.13
C GLU A 750 -11.01 -16.14 30.58
N LEU A 751 -12.12 -16.63 31.13
CA LEU A 751 -12.28 -18.04 31.47
C LEU A 751 -12.14 -18.94 30.22
N VAL A 752 -12.76 -18.56 29.10
CA VAL A 752 -12.64 -19.29 27.83
C VAL A 752 -11.19 -19.31 27.33
N ARG A 753 -10.47 -18.18 27.42
CA ARG A 753 -9.06 -18.10 26.99
C ARG A 753 -8.14 -18.99 27.82
N THR A 754 -8.35 -18.99 29.12
CA THR A 754 -7.43 -19.64 30.09
C THR A 754 -7.76 -21.10 30.38
N ARG A 755 -9.00 -21.56 30.09
CA ARG A 755 -9.40 -22.95 30.26
C ARG A 755 -9.03 -23.78 29.03
N SER A 756 -8.91 -25.11 29.25
CA SER A 756 -8.65 -26.06 28.17
C SER A 756 -9.85 -26.18 27.25
N ASP A 757 -9.59 -26.22 25.97
CA ASP A 757 -10.59 -26.42 24.92
C ASP A 757 -11.24 -27.81 25.04
N LYS A 758 -12.51 -27.91 24.68
CA LYS A 758 -13.21 -29.16 24.57
C LYS A 758 -13.03 -29.80 23.21
N ALA A 759 -13.10 -31.11 23.12
CA ALA A 759 -12.82 -31.85 21.91
C ALA A 759 -13.96 -31.77 20.88
N THR A 760 -15.20 -31.71 21.36
CA THR A 760 -16.40 -31.72 20.50
C THR A 760 -17.25 -30.44 20.65
N PRO A 761 -18.06 -30.13 19.62
CA PRO A 761 -18.95 -28.95 19.69
C PRO A 761 -19.99 -29.05 20.81
N GLY A 762 -20.56 -30.24 21.06
CA GLY A 762 -21.51 -30.45 22.16
C GLY A 762 -20.88 -30.24 23.53
N GLU A 763 -19.68 -30.78 23.76
CA GLU A 763 -18.92 -30.49 24.99
C GLU A 763 -18.64 -29.00 25.17
N SER A 764 -18.31 -28.28 24.06
CA SER A 764 -18.06 -26.83 24.10
C SER A 764 -19.32 -26.03 24.47
N GLN A 765 -20.49 -26.42 23.95
CA GLN A 765 -21.78 -25.83 24.36
C GLN A 765 -22.04 -26.04 25.87
N LEU A 766 -21.82 -27.24 26.36
CA LEU A 766 -22.03 -27.55 27.79
C LEU A 766 -21.00 -26.83 28.67
N GLU A 767 -19.74 -26.78 28.27
CA GLU A 767 -18.70 -26.04 28.98
C GLU A 767 -19.03 -24.55 29.09
N PHE A 768 -19.55 -23.94 28.02
CA PHE A 768 -20.02 -22.56 28.05
C PHE A 768 -21.03 -22.33 29.18
N THR A 769 -21.95 -23.26 29.43
CA THR A 769 -22.95 -23.11 30.52
C THR A 769 -22.29 -23.12 31.91
N VAL A 770 -21.23 -23.92 32.11
CA VAL A 770 -20.43 -23.96 33.34
C VAL A 770 -19.69 -22.65 33.55
N LEU A 771 -18.98 -22.19 32.52
CA LEU A 771 -18.19 -20.94 32.56
C LEU A 771 -19.09 -19.71 32.74
N ALA A 772 -20.28 -19.71 32.13
CA ALA A 772 -21.26 -18.64 32.32
C ALA A 772 -21.79 -18.57 33.76
N CYS A 773 -22.04 -19.74 34.39
CA CYS A 773 -22.38 -19.79 35.82
C CYS A 773 -21.23 -19.30 36.70
N GLU A 774 -19.99 -19.69 36.42
CA GLU A 774 -18.79 -19.25 37.12
C GLU A 774 -18.60 -17.72 37.00
N ALA A 775 -18.69 -17.15 35.82
CA ALA A 775 -18.54 -15.72 35.58
C ALA A 775 -19.70 -14.88 36.21
N ALA A 776 -20.91 -15.39 36.15
CA ALA A 776 -22.07 -14.75 36.76
C ALA A 776 -22.12 -14.91 38.27
N GLN A 777 -21.45 -15.91 38.85
CA GLN A 777 -21.58 -16.39 40.22
C GLN A 777 -23.05 -16.72 40.60
N LEU A 778 -23.74 -17.34 39.63
CA LEU A 778 -25.14 -17.71 39.72
C LEU A 778 -25.37 -19.12 39.19
N ASP A 779 -26.31 -19.86 39.78
CA ASP A 779 -26.81 -21.10 39.17
C ASP A 779 -27.81 -20.79 38.06
N LEU A 780 -27.36 -20.80 36.82
CA LEU A 780 -28.16 -20.52 35.62
C LEU A 780 -28.77 -21.81 35.01
N THR A 781 -28.75 -22.95 35.72
CA THR A 781 -29.23 -24.25 35.19
C THR A 781 -30.65 -24.17 34.62
N LYS A 782 -31.57 -23.48 35.31
CA LYS A 782 -32.96 -23.32 34.83
C LYS A 782 -33.04 -22.53 33.54
N PHE A 783 -32.23 -21.46 33.45
CA PHE A 783 -32.17 -20.60 32.26
C PHE A 783 -31.70 -21.41 31.06
N PHE A 784 -30.58 -22.12 31.17
CA PHE A 784 -30.02 -22.93 30.09
C PHE A 784 -30.92 -24.11 29.70
N THR A 785 -31.64 -24.72 30.66
CA THR A 785 -32.63 -25.75 30.38
C THR A 785 -33.76 -25.17 29.52
N ARG A 786 -34.28 -23.97 29.84
CA ARG A 786 -35.34 -23.33 29.08
C ARG A 786 -34.95 -22.97 27.66
N TRP A 787 -33.68 -22.57 27.45
CA TRP A 787 -33.13 -22.23 26.12
C TRP A 787 -32.57 -23.44 25.36
N GLY A 788 -32.74 -24.68 25.88
CA GLY A 788 -32.42 -25.92 25.18
C GLY A 788 -30.95 -26.27 25.15
N PHE A 789 -30.07 -25.65 25.95
CA PHE A 789 -28.64 -25.99 25.99
C PHE A 789 -28.41 -27.40 26.56
N PHE A 790 -29.31 -27.91 27.40
CA PHE A 790 -29.29 -29.24 28.02
C PHE A 790 -30.26 -30.23 27.35
N GLU A 791 -30.81 -29.92 26.20
CA GLU A 791 -31.62 -30.90 25.46
C GLU A 791 -30.70 -31.86 24.70
N PRO A 792 -30.81 -33.19 24.89
CA PRO A 792 -30.00 -34.16 24.16
C PRO A 792 -30.23 -34.07 22.64
N VAL A 793 -29.16 -34.22 21.89
CA VAL A 793 -29.16 -34.11 20.42
C VAL A 793 -28.01 -34.87 19.81
N ASP A 794 -28.26 -35.48 18.67
CA ASP A 794 -27.23 -36.14 17.84
C ASP A 794 -27.54 -35.82 16.37
N ILE A 795 -26.80 -34.83 15.80
CA ILE A 795 -27.03 -34.34 14.42
C ILE A 795 -25.70 -34.03 13.72
N ILE A 796 -25.73 -34.06 12.39
CA ILE A 796 -24.69 -33.42 11.58
C ILE A 796 -25.10 -31.93 11.42
N LYS A 797 -24.26 -31.05 11.90
CA LYS A 797 -24.43 -29.61 11.76
C LYS A 797 -23.53 -29.10 10.65
N ASN A 798 -24.10 -28.32 9.73
CA ASN A 798 -23.32 -27.57 8.75
C ASN A 798 -23.16 -26.12 9.23
N ASP A 799 -21.87 -25.68 9.40
CA ASP A 799 -21.47 -24.34 9.77
C ASP A 799 -20.07 -24.12 9.18
N TYR A 800 -20.00 -23.67 7.91
CA TYR A 800 -18.77 -23.64 7.11
C TYR A 800 -18.04 -24.99 7.05
N GLY A 801 -18.81 -26.06 6.90
CA GLY A 801 -18.40 -27.46 6.90
C GLY A 801 -19.27 -28.28 7.81
N GLU A 802 -19.30 -29.60 7.59
CA GLU A 802 -20.12 -30.54 8.36
C GLU A 802 -19.35 -31.11 9.55
N LYS A 803 -19.95 -31.06 10.75
CA LYS A 803 -19.43 -31.77 11.94
C LYS A 803 -20.58 -32.42 12.71
N GLN A 804 -20.25 -33.55 13.35
CA GLN A 804 -21.14 -34.19 14.30
C GLN A 804 -21.28 -33.35 15.56
N PHE A 805 -22.53 -33.08 15.96
CA PHE A 805 -22.87 -32.33 17.17
C PHE A 805 -23.69 -33.28 18.09
N VAL A 806 -23.07 -33.64 19.21
CA VAL A 806 -23.66 -34.64 20.15
C VAL A 806 -23.71 -34.02 21.54
N VAL A 807 -24.92 -34.06 22.14
CA VAL A 807 -25.15 -33.86 23.59
C VAL A 807 -25.95 -35.03 24.09
N THR A 808 -25.42 -35.80 25.04
CA THR A 808 -26.13 -36.94 25.66
C THR A 808 -26.67 -36.57 27.02
N GLU A 809 -27.62 -37.35 27.52
CA GLU A 809 -28.15 -37.19 28.90
C GLU A 809 -27.04 -37.27 29.95
N GLU A 810 -26.07 -38.21 29.78
CA GLU A 810 -24.93 -38.35 30.68
C GLU A 810 -24.05 -37.09 30.71
N MET A 811 -23.76 -36.49 29.54
CA MET A 811 -23.00 -35.23 29.45
C MET A 811 -23.75 -34.07 30.17
N VAL A 812 -25.05 -34.03 30.03
CA VAL A 812 -25.91 -33.04 30.70
C VAL A 812 -25.90 -33.23 32.21
N ASP A 813 -26.11 -34.44 32.71
CA ASP A 813 -26.08 -34.77 34.13
C ASP A 813 -24.73 -34.42 34.76
N ASP A 814 -23.63 -34.73 34.09
CA ASP A 814 -22.27 -34.37 34.58
C ASP A 814 -22.09 -32.84 34.63
N THR A 815 -22.53 -32.14 33.57
CA THR A 815 -22.45 -30.69 33.50
C THR A 815 -23.26 -30.01 34.62
N GLN A 816 -24.49 -30.50 34.87
CA GLN A 816 -25.33 -29.95 35.95
C GLN A 816 -24.76 -30.24 37.35
N LYS A 817 -24.11 -31.39 37.58
CA LYS A 817 -23.37 -31.67 38.80
C LYS A 817 -22.20 -30.70 39.01
N ARG A 818 -21.46 -30.40 37.94
CA ARG A 818 -20.36 -29.42 37.98
C ARG A 818 -20.88 -28.04 38.33
N ILE A 819 -21.99 -27.59 37.76
CA ILE A 819 -22.61 -26.28 38.11
C ILE A 819 -23.06 -26.30 39.55
N ALA A 820 -23.77 -27.33 40.01
CA ALA A 820 -24.24 -27.49 41.39
C ALA A 820 -23.09 -27.47 42.42
N ALA A 821 -21.90 -27.99 42.05
CA ALA A 821 -20.73 -28.05 42.90
C ALA A 821 -20.17 -26.65 43.26
N PHE A 822 -20.46 -25.60 42.50
CA PHE A 822 -20.13 -24.22 42.85
C PHE A 822 -20.93 -23.71 44.06
N GLY A 823 -22.11 -24.25 44.32
CA GLY A 823 -22.97 -23.82 45.42
C GLY A 823 -23.56 -22.42 45.25
N PHE A 824 -23.60 -21.90 44.02
CA PHE A 824 -24.15 -20.58 43.71
C PHE A 824 -25.66 -20.53 43.92
N SER A 825 -26.17 -19.35 44.24
CA SER A 825 -27.63 -19.11 44.35
C SER A 825 -28.27 -18.96 42.96
N GLN A 826 -29.55 -19.28 42.90
CA GLN A 826 -30.39 -19.00 41.74
C GLN A 826 -30.53 -17.49 41.51
N PRO A 827 -30.72 -17.03 40.28
CA PRO A 827 -31.07 -15.63 39.99
C PRO A 827 -32.29 -15.17 40.81
N THR A 828 -32.22 -13.98 41.37
CA THR A 828 -33.30 -13.38 42.18
C THR A 828 -34.51 -12.96 41.36
N LYS A 829 -34.31 -12.71 40.05
CA LYS A 829 -35.32 -12.38 39.07
C LYS A 829 -35.22 -13.33 37.86
N VAL A 830 -36.32 -13.53 37.15
CA VAL A 830 -36.34 -14.48 36.01
C VAL A 830 -35.55 -13.93 34.84
N VAL A 831 -34.44 -14.56 34.46
CA VAL A 831 -33.52 -14.10 33.42
C VAL A 831 -34.17 -14.19 32.03
N GLU A 832 -34.96 -15.22 31.76
CA GLU A 832 -35.47 -15.56 30.42
C GLU A 832 -36.47 -14.54 29.85
N TYR A 833 -36.93 -13.56 30.63
CA TYR A 833 -37.88 -12.54 30.19
C TYR A 833 -37.32 -11.13 30.14
N ILE A 834 -36.04 -10.97 30.43
CA ILE A 834 -35.39 -9.67 30.29
C ILE A 834 -35.24 -9.31 28.80
N THR A 835 -35.48 -8.07 28.47
CA THR A 835 -35.32 -7.49 27.13
C THR A 835 -34.80 -6.06 27.26
N ASP A 836 -34.37 -5.48 26.15
CA ASP A 836 -33.87 -4.08 26.11
C ASP A 836 -34.91 -3.05 26.57
N VAL A 837 -36.20 -3.37 26.46
CA VAL A 837 -37.30 -2.45 26.87
C VAL A 837 -37.74 -2.58 28.32
N ASN A 838 -37.36 -3.68 29.00
CA ASN A 838 -37.82 -3.91 30.40
C ASN A 838 -36.63 -4.03 31.39
N ILE A 839 -35.43 -3.76 30.96
CA ILE A 839 -34.23 -3.83 31.81
C ILE A 839 -34.34 -3.00 33.11
N ASP A 840 -35.02 -1.85 33.04
CA ASP A 840 -35.26 -0.98 34.19
C ASP A 840 -36.10 -1.66 35.28
N CYS A 841 -36.93 -2.65 34.93
CA CYS A 841 -37.64 -3.44 35.93
C CYS A 841 -36.75 -4.36 36.75
N TYR A 842 -35.53 -4.57 36.27
CA TYR A 842 -34.49 -5.39 36.94
C TYR A 842 -33.53 -4.57 37.78
N THR A 843 -33.34 -3.27 37.51
CA THR A 843 -32.41 -2.40 38.24
C THR A 843 -32.98 -1.79 39.56
N GLY A 844 -34.30 -1.69 39.71
CA GLY A 844 -34.92 -1.04 40.87
C GLY A 844 -35.41 -2.03 41.97
N ASN A 845 -35.59 -1.54 43.21
CA ASN A 845 -36.19 -2.29 44.29
C ASN A 845 -37.71 -2.54 44.12
N SER A 846 -38.35 -1.92 43.15
CA SER A 846 -39.73 -2.09 42.81
C SER A 846 -39.91 -3.18 41.74
N GLY A 847 -39.74 -4.43 42.10
CA GLY A 847 -39.90 -5.61 41.23
C GLY A 847 -41.35 -5.92 40.85
N ILE A 848 -42.24 -4.93 40.77
CA ILE A 848 -43.63 -5.14 40.33
C ILE A 848 -43.81 -4.59 38.93
N ILE A 849 -43.81 -5.49 37.96
CA ILE A 849 -44.32 -5.21 36.62
C ILE A 849 -45.83 -5.08 36.76
N LYS A 850 -46.39 -3.89 36.69
CA LYS A 850 -47.83 -3.68 36.66
C LYS A 850 -48.27 -3.74 35.19
N GLY A 851 -48.99 -4.76 34.86
CA GLY A 851 -49.68 -4.93 33.58
C GLY A 851 -50.98 -5.68 33.78
N THR A 852 -51.92 -5.54 32.86
CA THR A 852 -53.15 -6.34 32.84
C THR A 852 -52.99 -7.45 31.80
N ALA A 853 -53.29 -8.68 32.19
CA ALA A 853 -53.38 -9.80 31.27
C ALA A 853 -54.87 -10.12 31.03
N GLN A 854 -55.32 -10.14 29.78
CA GLN A 854 -56.66 -10.61 29.40
C GLN A 854 -56.54 -11.96 28.70
N ARG A 855 -57.43 -12.88 29.07
CA ARG A 855 -57.54 -14.16 28.41
C ARG A 855 -58.58 -14.09 27.29
N GLU A 856 -58.16 -14.28 26.06
CA GLU A 856 -59.02 -14.49 24.90
C GLU A 856 -58.86 -15.95 24.42
N GLY A 857 -59.83 -16.78 24.75
CA GLY A 857 -59.81 -18.20 24.43
C GLY A 857 -58.66 -18.93 25.11
N GLN A 858 -57.74 -19.54 24.30
CA GLN A 858 -56.49 -20.17 24.77
C GLN A 858 -55.29 -19.23 24.80
N LYS A 859 -55.47 -17.95 24.40
CA LYS A 859 -54.36 -16.96 24.40
C LYS A 859 -54.43 -16.07 25.60
N ILE A 860 -53.27 -15.78 26.17
CA ILE A 860 -53.13 -14.70 27.17
C ILE A 860 -52.56 -13.50 26.41
N ILE A 861 -53.36 -12.43 26.32
CA ILE A 861 -52.94 -11.17 25.74
C ILE A 861 -52.44 -10.29 26.90
N MET A 862 -51.16 -9.94 26.86
CA MET A 862 -50.57 -9.03 27.82
C MET A 862 -50.71 -7.60 27.32
N ILE A 863 -51.54 -6.79 28.00
CA ILE A 863 -51.81 -5.40 27.64
C ILE A 863 -51.09 -4.49 28.61
N ASN A 864 -50.34 -3.50 28.03
CA ASN A 864 -49.61 -2.46 28.81
C ASN A 864 -48.58 -2.94 29.81
N TRP A 865 -47.69 -3.81 29.38
CA TRP A 865 -46.53 -4.23 30.15
C TRP A 865 -45.33 -3.23 30.03
N ARG A 866 -45.64 -1.94 29.94
CA ARG A 866 -44.64 -0.87 30.07
C ARG A 866 -44.58 -0.41 31.52
N ASN A 867 -43.35 -0.03 31.95
CA ASN A 867 -43.11 0.56 33.26
C ASN A 867 -44.21 1.56 33.61
N VAL A 868 -44.85 1.34 34.73
CA VAL A 868 -45.49 2.37 35.48
C VAL A 868 -44.52 2.70 36.65
N ALA A 869 -43.92 3.88 36.53
CA ALA A 869 -43.07 4.42 37.63
C ALA A 869 -43.84 4.46 38.95
#